data_49e77e0c0c34224428701e9115290248
#
_entry.id   49e77e0c0c34224428701e9115290248
#
_cell.length_a   1.000
_cell.length_b   1.000
_cell.length_c   1.000
_cell.angle_alpha   90.00
_cell.angle_beta   90.00
_cell.angle_gamma   90.00
#
_symmetry.space_group_name_H-M   'P 1'
#
loop_
_entity.id
_entity.type
_entity.pdbx_description
1 polymer ?
#
loop_
_entity_poly.entity_id
_entity_poly.type
_entity_poly.pdbx_seq_one_letter_code
_entity_poly.pdbx_strand_id
1 'polypeptide(L)'
;MKTLKLSLTVALAAVLSVAQAAGPLLTTDKPGNPQPLRWDMSKGPVKVYTDIGDYSYKDDGSVFLNNVQADKITAFALTQWSSVTTSTWKAATNPAKFTKFSQVPSIGVDVVDGATASKIYGQYNEGGLYVIYDQNGTVIEEIFGAPKDQVLGIAFAEIAEDRDGDGYPETIVKATAVMNGWIVSTEAADPDNGVPPPDIDGKRIAGVFTHEFGHAINLSHSQVNGQLGYFSYPGWQDLYPGVPGCVAPVHSWHNADPSANKLDPKYIETMFPFINPTSLDENGRNPGVEQSTIDRADDIAAISDLYPTASYAKTRGSIAGTLYLKDGRTQYSGINIVARNVANPLGDAISAMTGDKTQGKVGPDGRFRINNLTPGQKYQLYTEEIYAGGYPTTPTALVSEAEYWNVNEQANAAKDDPCAASAITVEAGVTKTANFYFNGYMDGVQYTPVTYGYLGSMSKDGERAAGTIDGIPFVWDAKKGVQLAPEGMVSTNASITRDGRQSIVQTPQNGKSIVDPWSGDTFITNSAGIWDTKTGNVIDLGNLNGNTCFGGSQIGFSSSYIWAVDAKAKAAVGTAYIDRDGDGNCQGGYTDDGLAKGGEIVPFIWTPGKGMRQLSLEGIDLGAEPWHRAQAISGNGRVVVGNSNFSKAYAWIDEGKPIDLYKAIGALDGGYAMTPDGSRIALETEKDGVVFWNANKGTQPGAFTKIRQLQWCVDLPFYDFGFSCDVDGAEFIQSTFGPIPINTNDISDDGKVMIARAGTFFESGFHGVMWLEDLGWIKLKDFFRTQGVAEAYRFGLDGPGSINGRGTEMVGGIPGYPLTWYVDMKKVFVCKQHKSLETDFPAGFVEQVKNGALMGRCEHQ
;
A
#
# COMPACT_ATOMS: atom_id res chain seq x y z
N MET A 1 22.59 5.40 -22.82
CA MET A 1 22.26 4.76 -21.53
C MET A 1 21.17 5.61 -20.91
N LYS A 2 20.00 5.03 -20.71
CA LYS A 2 18.94 5.72 -19.96
C LYS A 2 19.17 5.41 -18.48
N THR A 3 19.37 6.44 -17.69
CA THR A 3 19.55 6.34 -16.24
C THR A 3 18.22 6.75 -15.60
N LEU A 4 17.58 5.83 -14.87
CA LEU A 4 16.40 6.17 -14.08
C LEU A 4 16.88 6.68 -12.72
N LYS A 5 16.56 7.93 -12.44
CA LYS A 5 16.65 8.44 -11.06
C LYS A 5 15.38 8.00 -10.37
N LEU A 6 15.47 7.03 -9.46
CA LEU A 6 14.37 6.74 -8.55
C LEU A 6 14.11 8.01 -7.73
N SER A 7 12.96 8.61 -7.96
CA SER A 7 12.63 9.87 -7.30
C SER A 7 12.41 9.64 -5.80
N LEU A 8 12.66 10.67 -4.99
CA LEU A 8 12.43 10.70 -3.54
C LEU A 8 11.03 10.20 -3.15
N THR A 9 10.04 10.37 -4.04
CA THR A 9 8.67 9.89 -3.88
C THR A 9 8.55 8.37 -3.78
N VAL A 10 9.43 7.60 -4.45
CA VAL A 10 9.49 6.14 -4.34
C VAL A 10 10.11 5.73 -3.01
N ALA A 11 11.10 6.48 -2.52
CA ALA A 11 11.71 6.24 -1.21
C ALA A 11 10.73 6.52 -0.06
N LEU A 12 9.90 7.55 -0.15
CA LEU A 12 8.86 7.83 0.85
C LEU A 12 7.75 6.77 0.84
N ALA A 13 7.40 6.23 -0.33
CA ALA A 13 6.48 5.11 -0.44
C ALA A 13 7.07 3.81 0.14
N ALA A 14 8.39 3.62 0.07
CA ALA A 14 9.06 2.46 0.66
C ALA A 14 9.05 2.48 2.21
N VAL A 15 9.07 3.66 2.83
CA VAL A 15 9.00 3.79 4.30
C VAL A 15 7.59 3.52 4.85
N LEU A 16 6.56 3.63 4.02
CA LEU A 16 5.15 3.47 4.43
C LEU A 16 4.51 2.17 3.92
N SER A 17 5.23 1.31 3.20
CA SER A 17 4.68 0.08 2.64
C SER A 17 4.95 -1.14 3.53
N VAL A 18 3.98 -1.99 3.66
CA VAL A 18 3.84 -3.12 4.60
C VAL A 18 4.30 -4.45 3.97
N ALA A 19 4.99 -5.21 4.67
CA ALA A 19 5.67 -6.53 4.73
C ALA A 19 5.88 -7.51 3.56
N GLN A 20 7.10 -8.12 3.49
CA GLN A 20 7.38 -9.40 2.79
C GLN A 20 8.50 -10.25 3.38
N ALA A 21 8.41 -11.58 3.14
CA ALA A 21 9.56 -12.47 3.19
C ALA A 21 10.68 -11.98 2.25
N ALA A 22 11.90 -11.99 2.68
CA ALA A 22 13.10 -11.32 2.15
C ALA A 22 13.36 -11.40 0.62
N GLY A 23 12.36 -11.03 -0.17
CA GLY A 23 12.47 -10.86 -1.62
C GLY A 23 13.22 -9.58 -2.02
N PRO A 24 13.27 -9.23 -3.29
CA PRO A 24 13.88 -7.97 -3.71
C PRO A 24 13.03 -6.77 -3.29
N LEU A 25 13.68 -5.70 -2.82
CA LEU A 25 13.00 -4.45 -2.42
C LEU A 25 12.46 -3.68 -3.64
N LEU A 26 13.20 -3.65 -4.73
CA LEU A 26 12.84 -2.93 -5.94
C LEU A 26 12.89 -3.83 -7.18
N THR A 27 11.93 -3.61 -8.07
CA THR A 27 11.87 -4.27 -9.38
C THR A 27 11.79 -3.24 -10.50
N THR A 28 12.04 -3.66 -11.73
CA THR A 28 11.76 -2.84 -12.91
C THR A 28 10.25 -2.67 -13.09
N ASP A 29 9.85 -1.56 -13.70
CA ASP A 29 8.44 -1.29 -14.04
C ASP A 29 7.99 -1.97 -15.34
N LYS A 30 8.71 -3.02 -15.78
CA LYS A 30 8.42 -3.71 -17.02
C LYS A 30 7.08 -4.45 -16.94
N PRO A 31 6.08 -4.04 -17.73
CA PRO A 31 4.76 -4.65 -17.67
C PRO A 31 4.79 -6.16 -17.95
N GLY A 32 4.15 -6.94 -17.08
CA GLY A 32 4.04 -8.40 -17.24
C GLY A 32 5.33 -9.21 -17.01
N ASN A 33 6.47 -8.54 -16.81
CA ASN A 33 7.74 -9.21 -16.53
C ASN A 33 8.70 -8.33 -15.72
N PRO A 34 8.31 -7.85 -14.53
CA PRO A 34 9.21 -7.09 -13.67
C PRO A 34 10.39 -7.96 -13.24
N GLN A 35 11.58 -7.37 -13.25
CA GLN A 35 12.82 -8.03 -12.83
C GLN A 35 13.38 -7.34 -11.59
N PRO A 36 13.96 -8.09 -10.62
CA PRO A 36 14.60 -7.46 -9.47
C PRO A 36 15.80 -6.62 -9.92
N LEU A 37 15.96 -5.44 -9.33
CA LEU A 37 17.16 -4.66 -9.50
C LEU A 37 18.36 -5.37 -8.86
N ARG A 38 19.52 -5.33 -9.51
CA ARG A 38 20.74 -6.02 -9.05
C ARG A 38 21.99 -5.19 -9.28
N TRP A 39 22.94 -5.31 -8.37
CA TRP A 39 24.33 -4.89 -8.60
C TRP A 39 25.00 -5.76 -9.65
N ASP A 40 25.77 -5.15 -10.57
CA ASP A 40 26.59 -5.91 -11.52
C ASP A 40 27.90 -6.39 -10.88
N MET A 41 27.86 -7.59 -10.32
CA MET A 41 29.03 -8.18 -9.66
C MET A 41 30.18 -8.54 -10.63
N SER A 42 29.97 -8.46 -11.94
CA SER A 42 31.05 -8.65 -12.93
C SER A 42 32.08 -7.52 -12.91
N LYS A 43 31.73 -6.37 -12.35
CA LYS A 43 32.59 -5.19 -12.19
C LYS A 43 33.46 -5.27 -10.91
N GLY A 44 33.33 -6.31 -10.12
CA GLY A 44 34.01 -6.47 -8.84
C GLY A 44 33.16 -6.05 -7.65
N PRO A 45 33.75 -5.98 -6.46
CA PRO A 45 33.03 -5.58 -5.23
C PRO A 45 32.46 -4.17 -5.34
N VAL A 46 31.27 -3.95 -4.76
CA VAL A 46 30.65 -2.63 -4.63
C VAL A 46 31.61 -1.69 -3.89
N LYS A 47 31.86 -0.52 -4.47
CA LYS A 47 32.63 0.54 -3.83
C LYS A 47 31.83 1.14 -2.67
N VAL A 48 32.52 1.59 -1.64
CA VAL A 48 31.90 2.17 -0.46
C VAL A 48 32.43 3.58 -0.25
N TYR A 49 31.49 4.49 -0.11
CA TYR A 49 31.74 5.91 0.18
C TYR A 49 31.14 6.20 1.56
N THR A 50 31.92 6.81 2.45
CA THR A 50 31.47 7.07 3.82
C THR A 50 31.62 8.53 4.19
N ASP A 51 30.75 8.96 5.06
CA ASP A 51 30.74 10.30 5.64
C ASP A 51 32.05 10.63 6.36
N ILE A 52 32.28 11.92 6.55
CA ILE A 52 33.48 12.42 7.24
C ILE A 52 33.19 12.86 8.68
N GLY A 53 31.90 13.06 9.00
CA GLY A 53 31.45 13.42 10.33
C GLY A 53 31.50 12.27 11.33
N ASP A 54 31.44 12.59 12.60
CA ASP A 54 31.29 11.61 13.66
C ASP A 54 29.85 11.08 13.67
N TYR A 55 29.66 9.84 14.08
CA TYR A 55 28.36 9.17 13.99
C TYR A 55 27.38 9.64 15.08
N SER A 56 27.86 9.86 16.31
CA SER A 56 26.99 10.18 17.43
C SER A 56 27.69 11.01 18.48
N TYR A 57 26.92 11.86 19.17
CA TYR A 57 27.40 12.76 20.24
C TYR A 57 26.65 12.51 21.55
N LYS A 58 27.25 12.93 22.66
CA LYS A 58 26.61 13.02 23.97
C LYS A 58 25.94 14.38 24.16
N ASP A 59 25.11 14.50 25.19
CA ASP A 59 24.41 15.75 25.57
C ASP A 59 25.35 16.92 25.85
N ASP A 60 26.58 16.63 26.28
CA ASP A 60 27.62 17.65 26.53
C ASP A 60 28.36 18.08 25.24
N GLY A 61 27.93 17.56 24.07
CA GLY A 61 28.54 17.81 22.80
C GLY A 61 29.83 17.03 22.55
N SER A 62 30.24 16.16 23.45
CA SER A 62 31.40 15.29 23.22
C SER A 62 31.06 14.12 22.33
N VAL A 63 32.00 13.66 21.50
CA VAL A 63 31.81 12.51 20.61
C VAL A 63 31.57 11.25 21.40
N PHE A 64 30.50 10.52 21.05
CA PHE A 64 30.22 9.19 21.61
C PHE A 64 30.75 8.08 20.71
N LEU A 65 30.36 8.07 19.41
CA LEU A 65 30.92 7.18 18.39
C LEU A 65 31.50 8.03 17.25
N ASN A 66 32.80 7.98 17.08
CA ASN A 66 33.48 8.75 16.06
C ASN A 66 33.40 8.08 14.68
N ASN A 67 33.77 8.83 13.65
CA ASN A 67 33.83 8.41 12.27
C ASN A 67 34.60 7.07 12.05
N VAL A 68 35.72 6.89 12.73
CA VAL A 68 36.54 5.66 12.59
C VAL A 68 35.82 4.43 13.16
N GLN A 69 35.07 4.62 14.23
CA GLN A 69 34.24 3.56 14.82
C GLN A 69 33.06 3.24 13.89
N ALA A 70 32.40 4.23 13.33
CA ALA A 70 31.34 4.05 12.36
C ALA A 70 31.82 3.30 11.09
N ASP A 71 32.98 3.64 10.56
CA ASP A 71 33.60 2.92 9.44
C ASP A 71 33.86 1.44 9.78
N LYS A 72 34.25 1.13 11.03
CA LYS A 72 34.42 -0.26 11.45
C LYS A 72 33.11 -1.02 11.55
N ILE A 73 32.05 -0.38 12.03
CA ILE A 73 30.70 -0.97 12.05
C ILE A 73 30.23 -1.22 10.62
N THR A 74 30.38 -0.24 9.73
CA THR A 74 30.09 -0.36 8.30
C THR A 74 30.84 -1.54 7.67
N ALA A 75 32.14 -1.65 7.91
CA ALA A 75 32.95 -2.76 7.41
C ALA A 75 32.53 -4.11 7.96
N PHE A 76 32.15 -4.17 9.24
CA PHE A 76 31.64 -5.39 9.88
C PHE A 76 30.34 -5.83 9.18
N ALA A 77 29.36 -4.95 9.06
CA ALA A 77 28.06 -5.24 8.46
C ALA A 77 28.17 -5.69 6.99
N LEU A 78 29.00 -5.01 6.19
CA LEU A 78 29.28 -5.40 4.80
C LEU A 78 30.01 -6.75 4.71
N THR A 79 30.83 -7.09 5.72
CA THR A 79 31.49 -8.40 5.79
C THR A 79 30.47 -9.51 5.99
N GLN A 80 29.46 -9.30 6.81
CA GLN A 80 28.41 -10.29 7.04
C GLN A 80 27.74 -10.70 5.72
N TRP A 81 27.24 -9.74 4.95
CA TRP A 81 26.65 -10.00 3.63
C TRP A 81 27.65 -10.58 2.63
N SER A 82 28.88 -10.06 2.60
CA SER A 82 29.92 -10.55 1.69
C SER A 82 30.42 -11.95 2.01
N SER A 83 30.18 -12.47 3.23
CA SER A 83 30.61 -13.79 3.66
C SER A 83 29.69 -14.94 3.21
N VAL A 84 28.47 -14.62 2.77
CA VAL A 84 27.50 -15.65 2.32
C VAL A 84 28.07 -16.41 1.13
N THR A 85 28.31 -17.72 1.34
CA THR A 85 29.03 -18.57 0.37
C THR A 85 28.20 -18.98 -0.84
N THR A 86 26.88 -18.91 -0.73
CA THR A 86 25.94 -19.23 -1.79
C THR A 86 25.62 -18.02 -2.66
N SER A 87 26.13 -16.82 -2.29
CA SER A 87 25.93 -15.56 -3.00
C SER A 87 27.22 -15.06 -3.67
N THR A 88 27.07 -14.45 -4.85
CA THR A 88 28.16 -13.76 -5.57
C THR A 88 28.35 -12.31 -5.11
N TRP A 89 27.43 -11.74 -4.33
CA TRP A 89 27.49 -10.35 -3.92
C TRP A 89 28.69 -10.09 -3.01
N LYS A 90 29.42 -9.02 -3.29
CA LYS A 90 30.59 -8.56 -2.51
C LYS A 90 30.65 -7.04 -2.48
N ALA A 91 31.14 -6.48 -1.38
CA ALA A 91 31.47 -5.06 -1.25
C ALA A 91 32.90 -4.88 -0.70
N ALA A 92 33.38 -3.64 -0.71
CA ALA A 92 34.59 -3.30 0.03
C ALA A 92 34.32 -3.44 1.53
N THR A 93 35.13 -4.23 2.24
CA THR A 93 34.96 -4.53 3.67
C THR A 93 36.11 -4.05 4.53
N ASN A 94 37.09 -3.38 3.96
CA ASN A 94 38.22 -2.80 4.70
C ASN A 94 38.03 -1.28 4.78
N PRO A 95 37.90 -0.69 6.00
CA PRO A 95 37.73 0.76 6.17
C PRO A 95 38.81 1.60 5.47
N ALA A 96 40.05 1.10 5.40
CA ALA A 96 41.14 1.80 4.71
C ALA A 96 40.94 1.91 3.18
N LYS A 97 39.97 1.21 2.61
CA LYS A 97 39.58 1.25 1.19
C LYS A 97 38.29 2.01 0.94
N PHE A 98 37.66 2.54 1.98
CA PHE A 98 36.49 3.39 1.84
C PHE A 98 36.93 4.76 1.29
N THR A 99 36.13 5.30 0.40
CA THR A 99 36.33 6.67 -0.10
C THR A 99 35.56 7.63 0.77
N LYS A 100 36.21 8.58 1.39
CA LYS A 100 35.53 9.60 2.20
C LYS A 100 34.83 10.63 1.31
N PHE A 101 33.70 11.15 1.76
CA PHE A 101 32.93 12.18 1.02
C PHE A 101 33.79 13.41 0.68
N SER A 102 34.76 13.74 1.52
CA SER A 102 35.74 14.81 1.22
C SER A 102 36.62 14.54 -0.01
N GLN A 103 36.73 13.28 -0.43
CA GLN A 103 37.50 12.88 -1.61
C GLN A 103 36.63 12.81 -2.88
N VAL A 104 35.30 12.99 -2.75
CA VAL A 104 34.35 13.05 -3.88
C VAL A 104 34.07 14.51 -4.21
N PRO A 105 34.58 15.06 -5.33
CA PRO A 105 34.55 16.50 -5.60
C PRO A 105 33.13 17.10 -5.62
N SER A 106 32.13 16.31 -6.01
CA SER A 106 30.72 16.73 -6.03
C SER A 106 30.06 16.79 -4.65
N ILE A 107 30.66 16.19 -3.63
CA ILE A 107 30.16 16.17 -2.24
C ILE A 107 31.02 17.12 -1.40
N GLY A 108 32.24 16.71 -1.07
CA GLY A 108 33.28 17.53 -0.46
C GLY A 108 33.02 18.00 0.98
N VAL A 109 31.89 17.58 1.59
CA VAL A 109 31.43 18.06 2.90
C VAL A 109 30.98 16.90 3.78
N ASP A 110 30.83 17.19 5.06
CA ASP A 110 30.08 16.41 6.04
C ASP A 110 28.59 16.54 5.76
N VAL A 111 27.82 15.46 5.93
CA VAL A 111 26.39 15.44 5.69
C VAL A 111 25.64 15.51 7.02
N VAL A 112 25.16 16.70 7.35
CA VAL A 112 24.57 17.01 8.65
C VAL A 112 23.10 17.44 8.61
N ASP A 113 22.56 17.70 7.40
CA ASP A 113 21.21 18.20 7.17
C ASP A 113 20.74 17.88 5.73
N GLY A 114 19.49 18.23 5.41
CA GLY A 114 18.91 18.01 4.09
C GLY A 114 19.63 18.78 2.99
N ALA A 115 20.16 19.98 3.28
CA ALA A 115 20.87 20.79 2.28
C ALA A 115 22.20 20.13 1.87
N THR A 116 22.93 19.57 2.80
CA THR A 116 24.17 18.82 2.53
C THR A 116 23.88 17.43 1.95
N ALA A 117 22.81 16.76 2.41
CA ALA A 117 22.37 15.49 1.87
C ALA A 117 21.92 15.58 0.39
N SER A 118 21.41 16.73 -0.05
CA SER A 118 21.03 16.97 -1.45
C SER A 118 22.20 16.88 -2.43
N LYS A 119 23.45 16.93 -1.96
CA LYS A 119 24.66 16.69 -2.78
C LYS A 119 24.85 15.21 -3.11
N ILE A 120 24.17 14.33 -2.40
CA ILE A 120 24.19 12.87 -2.62
C ILE A 120 22.91 12.44 -3.29
N TYR A 121 21.75 12.75 -2.70
CA TYR A 121 20.46 12.34 -3.22
C TYR A 121 20.13 12.98 -4.57
N GLY A 122 19.61 12.15 -5.49
CA GLY A 122 19.26 12.58 -6.84
C GLY A 122 20.46 12.91 -7.73
N GLN A 123 21.68 12.77 -7.23
CA GLN A 123 22.90 13.06 -7.99
C GLN A 123 23.61 11.77 -8.41
N TYR A 124 23.96 11.65 -9.68
CA TYR A 124 24.91 10.66 -10.14
C TYR A 124 26.32 11.15 -9.82
N ASN A 125 26.83 10.79 -8.65
CA ASN A 125 28.21 11.12 -8.25
C ASN A 125 29.19 10.12 -8.89
N GLU A 126 29.41 9.01 -8.20
CA GLU A 126 30.12 7.84 -8.70
C GLU A 126 29.31 6.58 -8.30
N GLY A 127 29.44 5.49 -9.05
CA GLY A 127 28.77 4.23 -8.71
C GLY A 127 29.28 3.64 -7.39
N GLY A 128 28.36 3.20 -6.50
CA GLY A 128 28.69 2.57 -5.24
C GLY A 128 27.65 2.76 -4.13
N LEU A 129 27.96 2.29 -2.94
CA LEU A 129 27.15 2.46 -1.73
C LEU A 129 27.64 3.69 -0.97
N TYR A 130 26.75 4.65 -0.71
CA TYR A 130 26.98 5.86 0.07
C TYR A 130 26.40 5.68 1.46
N VAL A 131 27.23 5.86 2.50
CA VAL A 131 26.83 5.69 3.91
C VAL A 131 26.95 7.04 4.60
N ILE A 132 25.80 7.60 4.98
CA ILE A 132 25.67 8.87 5.70
C ILE A 132 25.56 8.55 7.19
N TYR A 133 26.36 9.24 8.01
CA TYR A 133 26.32 9.17 9.47
C TYR A 133 25.52 10.36 9.98
N ASP A 134 24.18 10.21 10.04
CA ASP A 134 23.25 11.25 10.48
C ASP A 134 23.31 11.44 11.99
N GLN A 135 24.30 12.19 12.44
CA GLN A 135 24.72 12.35 13.84
C GLN A 135 23.58 12.79 14.79
N ASN A 136 22.60 13.53 14.29
CA ASN A 136 21.51 14.13 15.07
C ASN A 136 20.11 13.78 14.57
N GLY A 137 20.00 12.90 13.56
CA GLY A 137 18.73 12.48 12.97
C GLY A 137 18.09 13.50 12.01
N THR A 138 18.78 14.62 11.74
CA THR A 138 18.22 15.71 10.92
C THR A 138 18.05 15.32 9.45
N VAL A 139 18.94 14.49 8.91
CA VAL A 139 18.81 14.01 7.52
C VAL A 139 17.57 13.15 7.38
N ILE A 140 17.29 12.26 8.36
CA ILE A 140 16.07 11.44 8.38
C ILE A 140 14.82 12.33 8.44
N GLU A 141 14.82 13.37 9.29
CA GLU A 141 13.67 14.26 9.41
C GLU A 141 13.47 15.14 8.16
N GLU A 142 14.54 15.78 7.64
CA GLU A 142 14.41 16.75 6.54
C GLU A 142 14.29 16.12 5.16
N ILE A 143 14.93 14.97 4.91
CA ILE A 143 14.86 14.30 3.60
C ILE A 143 13.68 13.34 3.51
N PHE A 144 13.40 12.59 4.58
CA PHE A 144 12.38 11.53 4.54
C PHE A 144 11.09 11.90 5.28
N GLY A 145 11.07 12.99 6.04
CA GLY A 145 9.91 13.37 6.86
C GLY A 145 9.58 12.34 7.94
N ALA A 146 10.56 11.51 8.32
CA ALA A 146 10.39 10.42 9.28
C ALA A 146 10.90 10.87 10.67
N PRO A 147 10.22 10.48 11.77
CA PRO A 147 10.62 10.89 13.11
C PRO A 147 11.92 10.16 13.51
N LYS A 148 12.93 10.93 13.93
CA LYS A 148 14.25 10.41 14.31
C LYS A 148 14.26 9.51 15.52
N ASP A 149 13.25 9.59 16.37
CA ASP A 149 13.05 8.76 17.56
C ASP A 149 12.47 7.37 17.24
N GLN A 150 11.99 7.14 16.00
CA GLN A 150 11.36 5.90 15.58
C GLN A 150 12.12 5.17 14.47
N VAL A 151 12.93 5.89 13.69
CA VAL A 151 13.64 5.34 12.53
C VAL A 151 15.13 5.21 12.82
N LEU A 152 15.62 3.98 12.86
CA LEU A 152 17.01 3.67 13.20
C LEU A 152 17.97 3.85 12.01
N GLY A 153 17.48 3.69 10.80
CA GLY A 153 18.20 3.87 9.54
C GLY A 153 17.25 3.81 8.36
N ILE A 154 17.72 4.25 7.20
CA ILE A 154 17.00 4.15 5.93
C ILE A 154 18.01 3.86 4.83
N ALA A 155 17.78 2.78 4.05
CA ALA A 155 18.64 2.48 2.91
C ALA A 155 17.85 1.92 1.72
N PHE A 156 18.31 2.22 0.52
CA PHE A 156 17.72 1.71 -0.74
C PHE A 156 18.66 1.90 -1.93
N ALA A 157 18.38 1.17 -3.02
CA ALA A 157 18.98 1.42 -4.31
C ALA A 157 18.42 2.73 -4.90
N GLU A 158 19.26 3.72 -5.11
CA GLU A 158 18.86 5.08 -5.49
C GLU A 158 18.84 5.29 -7.00
N ILE A 159 19.81 4.71 -7.71
CA ILE A 159 19.96 4.88 -9.16
C ILE A 159 20.21 3.50 -9.80
N ALA A 160 19.43 3.21 -10.84
CA ALA A 160 19.63 2.04 -11.69
C ALA A 160 19.84 2.46 -13.17
N GLU A 161 20.54 1.64 -13.93
CA GLU A 161 20.77 1.79 -15.36
C GLU A 161 20.12 0.65 -16.15
N ASP A 162 19.56 1.00 -17.30
CA ASP A 162 19.13 0.06 -18.32
C ASP A 162 20.37 -0.40 -19.12
N ARG A 163 20.88 -1.59 -18.82
CA ARG A 163 22.08 -2.14 -19.50
C ARG A 163 21.76 -3.12 -20.59
N ASP A 164 20.62 -3.76 -20.55
CA ASP A 164 20.18 -4.66 -21.62
C ASP A 164 19.49 -3.92 -22.77
N GLY A 165 19.14 -2.64 -22.56
CA GLY A 165 18.61 -1.75 -23.60
C GLY A 165 17.13 -1.94 -23.90
N ASP A 166 16.40 -2.58 -22.97
CA ASP A 166 14.97 -2.85 -23.14
C ASP A 166 14.05 -1.69 -22.69
N GLY A 167 14.63 -0.66 -22.10
CA GLY A 167 13.95 0.56 -21.63
C GLY A 167 13.60 0.55 -20.15
N TYR A 168 13.89 -0.53 -19.42
CA TYR A 168 13.57 -0.71 -18.01
C TYR A 168 14.86 -0.94 -17.19
N PRO A 169 15.34 0.07 -16.44
CA PRO A 169 16.58 -0.03 -15.69
C PRO A 169 16.56 -1.17 -14.66
N GLU A 170 17.47 -2.11 -14.79
CA GLU A 170 17.57 -3.31 -13.94
C GLU A 170 18.86 -3.35 -13.12
N THR A 171 19.88 -2.57 -13.48
CA THR A 171 21.20 -2.63 -12.87
C THR A 171 21.42 -1.51 -11.87
N ILE A 172 21.55 -1.83 -10.58
CA ILE A 172 21.89 -0.86 -9.54
C ILE A 172 23.30 -0.32 -9.79
N VAL A 173 23.42 1.01 -9.81
CA VAL A 173 24.70 1.68 -9.91
C VAL A 173 25.03 2.49 -8.66
N LYS A 174 24.00 2.93 -7.93
CA LYS A 174 24.15 3.68 -6.68
C LYS A 174 23.08 3.26 -5.66
N ALA A 175 23.51 3.10 -4.41
CA ALA A 175 22.63 2.97 -3.25
C ALA A 175 23.08 3.95 -2.16
N THR A 176 22.15 4.36 -1.32
CA THR A 176 22.43 5.26 -0.18
C THR A 176 21.83 4.66 1.09
N ALA A 177 22.60 4.73 2.18
CA ALA A 177 22.19 4.33 3.52
C ALA A 177 22.40 5.50 4.48
N VAL A 178 21.37 5.91 5.21
CA VAL A 178 21.43 6.89 6.28
C VAL A 178 21.30 6.18 7.61
N MET A 179 22.31 6.34 8.45
CA MET A 179 22.41 5.69 9.74
C MET A 179 22.17 6.71 10.86
N ASN A 180 21.07 6.54 11.61
CA ASN A 180 20.64 7.49 12.63
C ASN A 180 21.55 7.45 13.86
N GLY A 181 22.35 8.46 14.04
CA GLY A 181 23.23 8.62 15.19
C GLY A 181 22.55 9.18 16.44
N TRP A 182 21.40 9.87 16.25
CA TRP A 182 20.64 10.43 17.37
C TRP A 182 20.12 9.36 18.33
N ILE A 183 19.65 8.23 17.80
CA ILE A 183 19.14 7.11 18.64
C ILE A 183 20.23 6.51 19.55
N VAL A 184 21.48 6.72 19.20
CA VAL A 184 22.67 6.25 19.96
C VAL A 184 23.14 7.31 20.94
N SER A 185 22.65 8.56 20.81
CA SER A 185 23.02 9.67 21.67
C SER A 185 22.36 9.57 23.06
N THR A 186 22.95 10.22 24.06
CA THR A 186 22.34 10.28 25.40
C THR A 186 21.08 11.15 25.43
N GLU A 187 20.88 12.02 24.42
CA GLU A 187 19.64 12.80 24.23
C GLU A 187 18.39 11.92 23.93
N ALA A 188 18.62 10.72 23.42
CA ALA A 188 17.52 9.77 23.19
C ALA A 188 16.97 9.13 24.48
N ALA A 189 17.55 9.42 25.65
CA ALA A 189 17.03 8.97 26.94
C ALA A 189 15.74 9.73 27.28
N ASP A 190 14.69 9.00 27.60
CA ASP A 190 13.46 9.56 28.16
C ASP A 190 13.17 8.87 29.51
N PRO A 191 13.72 9.35 30.63
CA PRO A 191 13.50 8.75 31.94
C PRO A 191 12.05 8.83 32.41
N ASP A 192 11.28 9.81 31.94
CA ASP A 192 9.87 9.99 32.32
C ASP A 192 8.98 8.91 31.70
N ASN A 193 9.34 8.40 30.52
CA ASN A 193 8.68 7.27 29.84
C ASN A 193 9.43 5.94 30.02
N GLY A 194 10.41 5.90 30.91
CA GLY A 194 11.16 4.68 31.23
C GLY A 194 12.16 4.25 30.14
N VAL A 195 12.51 5.13 29.23
CA VAL A 195 13.56 4.92 28.25
C VAL A 195 14.91 5.17 28.93
N PRO A 196 15.71 4.12 29.18
CA PRO A 196 17.01 4.28 29.80
C PRO A 196 17.97 5.03 28.86
N PRO A 197 19.00 5.66 29.39
CA PRO A 197 20.08 6.18 28.58
C PRO A 197 20.59 5.05 27.66
N PRO A 198 20.74 5.30 26.36
CA PRO A 198 21.19 4.26 25.46
C PRO A 198 22.62 3.84 25.80
N ASP A 199 22.77 2.66 26.40
CA ASP A 199 24.06 1.98 26.51
C ASP A 199 24.32 1.24 25.18
N ILE A 200 24.26 2.00 24.05
CA ILE A 200 24.38 1.45 22.71
C ILE A 200 25.83 1.59 22.27
N ASP A 201 26.62 0.58 22.54
CA ASP A 201 27.94 0.48 21.94
C ASP A 201 27.87 0.09 20.44
N GLY A 202 29.00 0.15 19.75
CA GLY A 202 29.06 -0.20 18.32
C GLY A 202 28.60 -1.64 17.99
N LYS A 203 28.54 -2.53 18.98
CA LYS A 203 28.04 -3.89 18.76
C LYS A 203 26.52 -3.93 18.70
N ARG A 204 25.85 -3.18 19.59
CA ARG A 204 24.39 -3.13 19.63
C ARG A 204 23.77 -2.45 18.41
N ILE A 205 24.43 -1.41 17.88
CA ILE A 205 23.97 -0.74 16.65
C ILE A 205 24.32 -1.50 15.36
N ALA A 206 25.24 -2.47 15.44
CA ALA A 206 25.70 -3.22 14.25
C ALA A 206 24.58 -3.97 13.54
N GLY A 207 23.53 -4.41 14.28
CA GLY A 207 22.34 -5.02 13.69
C GLY A 207 21.61 -4.09 12.74
N VAL A 208 21.46 -2.81 13.12
CA VAL A 208 20.84 -1.78 12.27
C VAL A 208 21.65 -1.59 10.99
N PHE A 209 22.99 -1.44 11.09
CA PHE A 209 23.84 -1.32 9.89
C PHE A 209 23.71 -2.53 8.97
N THR A 210 23.69 -3.75 9.53
CA THR A 210 23.58 -4.97 8.73
C THR A 210 22.20 -5.04 8.04
N HIS A 211 21.14 -4.65 8.73
CA HIS A 211 19.78 -4.56 8.18
C HIS A 211 19.71 -3.56 7.02
N GLU A 212 20.11 -2.31 7.23
CA GLU A 212 20.05 -1.26 6.22
C GLU A 212 20.87 -1.60 4.97
N PHE A 213 22.02 -2.25 5.16
CA PHE A 213 22.80 -2.70 4.00
C PHE A 213 22.14 -3.83 3.24
N GLY A 214 21.27 -4.63 3.86
CA GLY A 214 20.38 -5.54 3.15
C GLY A 214 19.49 -4.80 2.17
N HIS A 215 18.90 -3.68 2.57
CA HIS A 215 18.12 -2.82 1.66
C HIS A 215 18.97 -2.20 0.55
N ALA A 216 20.20 -1.77 0.85
CA ALA A 216 21.14 -1.29 -0.17
C ALA A 216 21.57 -2.38 -1.17
N ILE A 217 21.49 -3.64 -0.80
CA ILE A 217 21.69 -4.81 -1.67
C ILE A 217 20.45 -5.06 -2.55
N ASN A 218 19.31 -4.48 -2.22
CA ASN A 218 17.99 -4.68 -2.76
C ASN A 218 17.22 -5.86 -2.14
N LEU A 219 17.43 -6.13 -0.85
CA LEU A 219 16.62 -7.08 -0.09
C LEU A 219 15.49 -6.36 0.63
N SER A 220 14.33 -6.98 0.71
CA SER A 220 13.19 -6.58 1.52
C SER A 220 13.28 -7.17 2.94
N HIS A 221 12.22 -7.01 3.73
CA HIS A 221 12.13 -7.56 5.08
C HIS A 221 11.88 -9.07 5.10
N SER A 222 12.36 -9.76 6.11
CA SER A 222 12.07 -11.15 6.42
C SER A 222 10.94 -11.26 7.46
N GLN A 223 10.12 -12.31 7.39
CA GLN A 223 8.93 -12.47 8.21
C GLN A 223 8.76 -13.87 8.80
N VAL A 224 9.84 -14.57 9.06
CA VAL A 224 9.76 -15.98 9.50
C VAL A 224 9.68 -16.10 11.02
N ASN A 225 10.73 -15.75 11.75
CA ASN A 225 10.79 -15.88 13.20
C ASN A 225 10.52 -14.57 13.94
N GLY A 226 10.94 -13.44 13.37
CA GLY A 226 10.69 -12.14 13.98
C GLY A 226 9.21 -11.89 14.20
N GLN A 227 8.35 -12.28 13.24
CA GLN A 227 6.91 -12.20 13.37
C GLN A 227 6.38 -13.02 14.56
N LEU A 228 6.90 -14.22 14.79
CA LEU A 228 6.55 -15.04 15.95
C LEU A 228 6.93 -14.37 17.27
N GLY A 229 8.09 -13.72 17.31
CA GLY A 229 8.61 -13.05 18.51
C GLY A 229 7.91 -11.74 18.87
N TYR A 230 7.60 -10.93 17.86
CA TYR A 230 7.07 -9.57 18.06
C TYR A 230 5.55 -9.51 18.16
N PHE A 231 4.81 -10.36 17.46
CA PHE A 231 3.35 -10.31 17.39
C PHE A 231 2.64 -11.35 18.24
N SER A 232 3.35 -12.06 19.10
CA SER A 232 2.75 -12.95 20.11
C SER A 232 2.28 -12.24 21.38
N TYR A 233 2.11 -10.91 21.35
CA TYR A 233 1.70 -10.11 22.51
C TYR A 233 0.24 -10.33 22.93
N PRO A 234 -0.10 -10.24 24.23
CA PRO A 234 -1.49 -10.24 24.69
C PRO A 234 -2.28 -9.09 24.03
N GLY A 235 -3.42 -9.41 23.42
CA GLY A 235 -4.22 -8.46 22.64
C GLY A 235 -4.12 -8.67 21.12
N TRP A 236 -3.08 -9.30 20.63
CA TRP A 236 -2.98 -9.75 19.24
C TRP A 236 -3.47 -11.19 19.05
N GLN A 237 -3.72 -11.91 20.14
CA GLN A 237 -4.23 -13.29 20.15
C GLN A 237 -5.59 -13.44 19.47
N ASP A 238 -6.40 -12.40 19.47
CA ASP A 238 -7.70 -12.37 18.77
C ASP A 238 -7.53 -12.27 17.24
N LEU A 239 -6.32 -11.95 16.76
CA LEU A 239 -6.00 -11.90 15.34
C LEU A 239 -5.54 -13.26 14.78
N TYR A 240 -5.09 -14.17 15.66
CA TYR A 240 -4.74 -15.52 15.27
C TYR A 240 -5.82 -16.48 15.81
N PRO A 241 -6.64 -17.11 14.96
CA PRO A 241 -7.41 -18.27 15.39
C PRO A 241 -6.41 -19.29 15.92
N GLY A 242 -6.72 -19.88 17.07
CA GLY A 242 -5.80 -20.81 17.74
C GLY A 242 -5.29 -21.85 16.75
N VAL A 243 -3.98 -21.97 16.66
CA VAL A 243 -3.36 -23.05 15.89
C VAL A 243 -3.82 -24.36 16.51
N PRO A 244 -4.36 -25.32 15.74
CA PRO A 244 -4.77 -26.61 16.30
C PRO A 244 -3.61 -27.22 17.09
N GLY A 245 -3.84 -27.59 18.35
CA GLY A 245 -2.79 -28.11 19.25
C GLY A 245 -2.12 -29.41 18.79
N CYS A 246 -2.57 -29.96 17.66
CA CYS A 246 -1.99 -31.13 17.00
C CYS A 246 -0.89 -30.77 15.97
N VAL A 247 -0.69 -29.50 15.64
CA VAL A 247 0.34 -29.09 14.68
C VAL A 247 1.69 -29.01 15.37
N ALA A 248 2.77 -29.17 14.60
CA ALA A 248 4.12 -29.32 15.09
C ALA A 248 4.52 -28.34 16.23
N PRO A 249 5.44 -28.75 17.14
CA PRO A 249 5.80 -27.96 18.33
C PRO A 249 6.16 -26.49 18.06
N VAL A 250 6.61 -26.18 16.88
CA VAL A 250 6.91 -24.80 16.46
C VAL A 250 5.69 -23.88 16.53
N HIS A 251 4.49 -24.42 16.41
CA HIS A 251 3.23 -23.67 16.48
C HIS A 251 2.56 -23.70 17.85
N SER A 252 3.03 -24.52 18.79
CA SER A 252 2.54 -24.46 20.18
C SER A 252 2.86 -23.11 20.86
N TRP A 253 3.71 -22.32 20.25
CA TRP A 253 4.04 -20.96 20.69
C TRP A 253 2.84 -20.00 20.65
N HIS A 254 1.97 -20.15 19.68
CA HIS A 254 0.78 -19.31 19.57
C HIS A 254 -0.32 -19.63 20.60
N ASN A 255 -0.27 -20.82 21.21
CA ASN A 255 -1.24 -21.29 22.21
C ASN A 255 -0.70 -21.30 23.63
N ALA A 256 0.59 -21.05 23.83
CA ALA A 256 1.18 -21.00 25.15
C ALA A 256 0.97 -19.64 25.81
N ASP A 257 1.06 -19.59 27.15
CA ASP A 257 1.07 -18.32 27.88
C ASP A 257 1.97 -17.30 27.18
N PRO A 258 1.47 -16.15 26.75
CA PRO A 258 2.25 -15.13 26.05
C PRO A 258 3.48 -14.66 26.84
N SER A 259 3.42 -14.74 28.18
CA SER A 259 4.56 -14.44 29.06
C SER A 259 5.70 -15.47 28.93
N ALA A 260 5.43 -16.65 28.39
CA ALA A 260 6.41 -17.71 28.14
C ALA A 260 7.01 -17.69 26.73
N ASN A 261 6.46 -16.89 25.81
CA ASN A 261 6.85 -16.87 24.40
C ASN A 261 7.93 -15.82 24.12
N LYS A 262 9.06 -15.94 24.80
CA LYS A 262 10.22 -15.10 24.49
C LYS A 262 11.15 -15.81 23.51
N LEU A 263 10.96 -15.48 22.23
CA LEU A 263 11.85 -15.96 21.18
C LEU A 263 13.27 -15.45 21.46
N ASP A 264 14.23 -16.35 21.46
CA ASP A 264 15.65 -16.00 21.55
C ASP A 264 16.03 -15.11 20.35
N PRO A 265 16.50 -13.86 20.56
CA PRO A 265 16.85 -12.92 19.49
C PRO A 265 17.79 -13.50 18.43
N LYS A 266 18.62 -14.50 18.78
CA LYS A 266 19.52 -15.17 17.83
C LYS A 266 18.79 -15.86 16.67
N TYR A 267 17.48 -16.15 16.79
CA TYR A 267 16.68 -16.74 15.72
C TYR A 267 15.95 -15.70 14.87
N ILE A 268 15.92 -14.42 15.31
CA ILE A 268 15.27 -13.34 14.56
C ILE A 268 16.16 -12.97 13.37
N GLU A 269 15.58 -12.90 12.20
CA GLU A 269 16.24 -12.53 10.97
C GLU A 269 16.79 -11.11 11.05
N THR A 270 17.95 -10.88 10.44
CA THR A 270 18.53 -9.54 10.31
C THR A 270 17.59 -8.61 9.53
N MET A 271 16.95 -9.15 8.47
CA MET A 271 16.00 -8.38 7.66
C MET A 271 14.59 -8.30 8.26
N PHE A 272 14.34 -8.72 9.51
CA PHE A 272 13.08 -8.43 10.19
C PHE A 272 12.95 -6.92 10.47
N PRO A 273 11.78 -6.27 10.23
CA PRO A 273 11.67 -4.80 10.23
C PRO A 273 11.88 -4.12 11.59
N PHE A 274 11.92 -4.89 12.67
CA PHE A 274 12.09 -4.32 14.01
C PHE A 274 13.37 -4.84 14.66
N ILE A 275 14.20 -3.91 15.13
CA ILE A 275 15.40 -4.16 15.92
C ILE A 275 15.33 -3.26 17.16
N ASN A 276 15.54 -3.83 18.35
CA ASN A 276 15.65 -3.04 19.57
C ASN A 276 17.10 -3.07 20.09
N PRO A 277 17.92 -2.07 19.77
CA PRO A 277 19.30 -2.03 20.22
C PRO A 277 19.44 -1.56 21.67
N THR A 278 18.38 -1.06 22.31
CA THR A 278 18.43 -0.50 23.67
C THR A 278 18.14 -1.52 24.76
N SER A 279 17.28 -2.51 24.50
CA SER A 279 16.85 -3.48 25.50
C SER A 279 17.75 -4.72 25.57
N LEU A 280 17.73 -5.37 26.73
CA LEU A 280 18.28 -6.71 26.90
C LEU A 280 17.14 -7.68 27.16
N ASP A 281 17.26 -8.92 26.63
CA ASP A 281 16.36 -10.00 26.99
C ASP A 281 16.65 -10.47 28.43
N GLU A 282 15.82 -11.39 28.94
CA GLU A 282 15.99 -11.96 30.29
C GLU A 282 17.32 -12.71 30.51
N ASN A 283 18.01 -13.05 29.42
CA ASN A 283 19.34 -13.72 29.45
C ASN A 283 20.48 -12.72 29.24
N GLY A 284 20.20 -11.41 29.21
CA GLY A 284 21.19 -10.36 29.00
C GLY A 284 21.67 -10.23 27.55
N ARG A 285 20.89 -10.76 26.56
CA ARG A 285 21.21 -10.63 25.13
C ARG A 285 20.50 -9.43 24.54
N ASN A 286 21.11 -8.83 23.55
CA ASN A 286 20.60 -7.65 22.88
C ASN A 286 20.23 -7.97 21.41
N PRO A 287 19.00 -7.68 20.94
CA PRO A 287 18.59 -7.93 19.56
C PRO A 287 19.52 -7.30 18.52
N GLY A 288 20.02 -6.09 18.76
CA GLY A 288 20.92 -5.41 17.83
C GLY A 288 22.27 -6.12 17.68
N VAL A 289 22.76 -6.87 18.71
CA VAL A 289 23.93 -7.72 18.60
C VAL A 289 23.61 -9.01 17.88
N GLU A 290 22.53 -9.67 18.25
CA GLU A 290 22.13 -10.96 17.68
C GLU A 290 21.74 -10.84 16.20
N GLN A 291 21.02 -9.78 15.80
CA GLN A 291 20.65 -9.53 14.40
C GLN A 291 21.76 -8.91 13.55
N SER A 292 22.98 -8.74 14.09
CA SER A 292 24.11 -8.17 13.34
C SER A 292 24.82 -9.14 12.39
N THR A 293 24.54 -10.44 12.49
CA THR A 293 25.19 -11.50 11.69
C THR A 293 24.23 -12.13 10.69
N ILE A 294 24.73 -12.52 9.51
CA ILE A 294 23.92 -13.20 8.47
C ILE A 294 24.15 -14.71 8.57
N ASP A 295 23.42 -15.33 9.48
CA ASP A 295 23.44 -16.76 9.74
C ASP A 295 22.04 -17.43 9.78
N ARG A 296 20.95 -16.64 9.60
CA ARG A 296 19.58 -17.16 9.48
C ARG A 296 19.32 -17.63 8.07
N ALA A 297 18.60 -18.74 7.98
CA ALA A 297 18.35 -19.41 6.70
C ALA A 297 17.60 -18.51 5.69
N ASP A 298 16.66 -17.66 6.15
CA ASP A 298 15.86 -16.79 5.31
C ASP A 298 16.69 -15.63 4.73
N ASP A 299 17.51 -14.95 5.54
CA ASP A 299 18.45 -13.90 5.07
C ASP A 299 19.45 -14.46 4.05
N ILE A 300 19.98 -15.66 4.31
CA ILE A 300 20.88 -16.35 3.37
C ILE A 300 20.16 -16.71 2.08
N ALA A 301 18.91 -17.16 2.15
CA ALA A 301 18.11 -17.48 0.98
C ALA A 301 17.89 -16.22 0.12
N ALA A 302 17.49 -15.12 0.74
CA ALA A 302 17.20 -13.86 0.05
C ALA A 302 18.38 -13.35 -0.78
N ILE A 303 19.56 -13.19 -0.18
CA ILE A 303 20.74 -12.73 -0.92
C ILE A 303 21.22 -13.74 -1.96
N SER A 304 21.03 -15.05 -1.69
CA SER A 304 21.44 -16.10 -2.64
C SER A 304 20.53 -16.20 -3.86
N ASP A 305 19.24 -15.97 -3.68
CA ASP A 305 18.27 -15.92 -4.78
C ASP A 305 18.51 -14.70 -5.67
N LEU A 306 18.88 -13.57 -5.06
CA LEU A 306 19.14 -12.33 -5.80
C LEU A 306 20.51 -12.38 -6.51
N TYR A 307 21.54 -12.96 -5.88
CA TYR A 307 22.91 -13.05 -6.41
C TYR A 307 23.47 -14.48 -6.35
N PRO A 308 22.88 -15.45 -7.06
CA PRO A 308 23.27 -16.86 -6.91
C PRO A 308 24.67 -17.15 -7.42
N THR A 309 25.38 -18.03 -6.70
CA THR A 309 26.56 -18.68 -7.26
C THR A 309 26.17 -19.74 -8.31
N ALA A 310 27.06 -20.09 -9.20
CA ALA A 310 26.80 -21.12 -10.23
C ALA A 310 26.46 -22.52 -9.66
N SER A 311 26.82 -22.80 -8.42
CA SER A 311 26.51 -24.05 -7.72
C SER A 311 25.22 -23.99 -6.90
N TYR A 312 24.67 -22.79 -6.61
CA TYR A 312 23.56 -22.60 -5.68
C TYR A 312 22.37 -23.52 -5.98
N ALA A 313 21.79 -23.40 -7.17
CA ALA A 313 20.64 -24.21 -7.57
C ALA A 313 20.92 -25.72 -7.64
N LYS A 314 22.19 -26.14 -7.73
CA LYS A 314 22.59 -27.54 -7.80
C LYS A 314 22.83 -28.17 -6.43
N THR A 315 23.18 -27.36 -5.44
CA THR A 315 23.57 -27.82 -4.09
C THR A 315 22.46 -27.60 -3.06
N ARG A 316 21.45 -26.85 -3.38
CA ARG A 316 20.28 -26.60 -2.54
C ARG A 316 19.03 -27.19 -3.17
N GLY A 317 18.00 -27.42 -2.38
CA GLY A 317 16.72 -27.86 -2.86
C GLY A 317 15.70 -26.72 -2.83
N SER A 318 14.56 -26.94 -3.49
CA SER A 318 13.49 -25.96 -3.55
C SER A 318 12.13 -26.63 -3.39
N ILE A 319 11.15 -25.87 -2.88
CA ILE A 319 9.74 -26.23 -2.92
C ILE A 319 9.00 -25.08 -3.63
N ALA A 320 8.12 -25.41 -4.56
CA ALA A 320 7.31 -24.46 -5.29
C ALA A 320 5.88 -24.95 -5.40
N GLY A 321 4.93 -24.04 -5.48
CA GLY A 321 3.52 -24.40 -5.58
C GLY A 321 2.66 -23.20 -5.90
N THR A 322 1.36 -23.41 -5.76
CA THR A 322 0.33 -22.39 -5.92
C THR A 322 -0.65 -22.50 -4.77
N LEU A 323 -0.99 -21.38 -4.18
CA LEU A 323 -2.01 -21.23 -3.18
C LEU A 323 -3.35 -20.94 -3.87
N TYR A 324 -4.35 -21.76 -3.63
CA TYR A 324 -5.71 -21.64 -4.14
C TYR A 324 -6.71 -21.36 -3.04
N LEU A 325 -7.75 -20.62 -3.38
CA LEU A 325 -8.93 -20.52 -2.54
C LEU A 325 -9.73 -21.83 -2.60
N LYS A 326 -10.76 -21.94 -1.77
CA LYS A 326 -11.65 -23.13 -1.64
C LYS A 326 -12.26 -23.60 -2.96
N ASP A 327 -12.41 -22.74 -3.97
CA ASP A 327 -12.91 -23.13 -5.29
C ASP A 327 -11.89 -23.98 -6.08
N GLY A 328 -10.66 -24.13 -5.59
CA GLY A 328 -9.56 -24.87 -6.20
C GLY A 328 -9.07 -24.28 -7.52
N ARG A 329 -9.41 -23.05 -7.84
CA ARG A 329 -9.09 -22.36 -9.10
C ARG A 329 -8.57 -20.97 -8.92
N THR A 330 -9.20 -20.17 -8.04
CA THR A 330 -8.78 -18.80 -7.78
C THR A 330 -7.48 -18.83 -7.02
N GLN A 331 -6.45 -18.24 -7.60
CA GLN A 331 -5.13 -18.11 -6.98
C GLN A 331 -5.13 -16.95 -5.99
N TYR A 332 -4.39 -17.10 -4.91
CA TYR A 332 -4.38 -16.15 -3.81
C TYR A 332 -2.99 -15.59 -3.56
N SER A 333 -2.80 -14.31 -3.83
CA SER A 333 -1.52 -13.61 -3.66
C SER A 333 -1.45 -12.87 -2.32
N GLY A 334 -0.22 -12.53 -1.91
CA GLY A 334 0.04 -11.75 -0.71
C GLY A 334 0.07 -12.54 0.59
N ILE A 335 0.13 -13.86 0.52
CA ILE A 335 0.22 -14.76 1.67
C ILE A 335 1.64 -15.30 1.80
N ASN A 336 2.19 -15.25 2.99
CA ASN A 336 3.48 -15.84 3.30
C ASN A 336 3.37 -17.37 3.40
N ILE A 337 4.20 -18.09 2.69
CA ILE A 337 4.35 -19.54 2.80
C ILE A 337 5.67 -19.81 3.53
N VAL A 338 5.60 -20.41 4.70
CA VAL A 338 6.77 -20.71 5.52
C VAL A 338 7.09 -22.20 5.45
N ALA A 339 8.35 -22.53 5.16
CA ALA A 339 8.90 -23.86 5.24
C ALA A 339 9.82 -23.98 6.46
N ARG A 340 9.48 -24.84 7.43
CA ARG A 340 10.28 -25.08 8.63
C ARG A 340 10.85 -26.50 8.64
N ASN A 341 12.16 -26.58 8.86
CA ASN A 341 12.83 -27.86 9.05
C ASN A 341 12.34 -28.56 10.32
N VAL A 342 11.80 -29.77 10.19
CA VAL A 342 11.25 -30.54 11.31
C VAL A 342 12.26 -30.76 12.43
N ALA A 343 13.55 -30.94 12.09
CA ALA A 343 14.61 -31.18 13.06
C ALA A 343 15.19 -29.89 13.67
N ASN A 344 15.03 -28.72 13.01
CA ASN A 344 15.55 -27.44 13.46
C ASN A 344 14.60 -26.29 13.04
N PRO A 345 13.40 -26.22 13.61
CA PRO A 345 12.32 -25.39 13.09
C PRO A 345 12.53 -23.87 13.22
N LEU A 346 13.41 -23.42 14.12
CA LEU A 346 13.75 -22.00 14.27
C LEU A 346 15.01 -21.62 13.49
N GLY A 347 16.03 -22.49 13.50
CA GLY A 347 17.33 -22.20 12.87
C GLY A 347 17.36 -22.48 11.35
N ASP A 348 16.42 -23.27 10.82
CA ASP A 348 16.34 -23.58 9.40
C ASP A 348 14.87 -23.45 8.93
N ALA A 349 14.45 -22.19 8.83
CA ALA A 349 13.13 -21.79 8.35
C ALA A 349 13.29 -20.73 7.27
N ILE A 350 12.53 -20.86 6.20
CA ILE A 350 12.59 -19.97 5.03
C ILE A 350 11.17 -19.74 4.53
N SER A 351 10.90 -18.54 4.09
CA SER A 351 9.58 -18.20 3.55
C SER A 351 9.62 -17.65 2.13
N ALA A 352 8.45 -17.60 1.52
CA ALA A 352 8.23 -16.90 0.26
C ALA A 352 6.78 -16.45 0.18
N MET A 353 6.55 -15.26 -0.35
CA MET A 353 5.21 -14.73 -0.55
C MET A 353 4.59 -15.27 -1.84
N THR A 354 3.28 -15.54 -1.82
CA THR A 354 2.52 -15.86 -3.02
C THR A 354 2.33 -14.62 -3.88
N GLY A 355 2.46 -14.76 -5.20
CA GLY A 355 2.26 -13.68 -6.16
C GLY A 355 3.37 -12.63 -6.15
N ASP A 356 4.59 -13.03 -5.81
CA ASP A 356 5.75 -12.17 -5.96
C ASP A 356 5.84 -11.63 -7.39
N LYS A 357 5.81 -10.30 -7.52
CA LYS A 357 5.88 -9.59 -8.81
C LYS A 357 7.06 -10.04 -9.67
N THR A 358 8.17 -10.42 -9.06
CA THR A 358 9.36 -10.90 -9.77
C THR A 358 9.15 -12.20 -10.51
N GLN A 359 8.06 -12.92 -10.26
CA GLN A 359 7.67 -14.12 -10.99
C GLN A 359 6.84 -13.81 -12.27
N GLY A 360 6.69 -12.53 -12.60
CA GLY A 360 6.32 -12.08 -13.94
C GLY A 360 4.85 -12.12 -14.30
N LYS A 361 3.90 -11.91 -13.34
CA LYS A 361 2.48 -11.87 -13.69
C LYS A 361 1.73 -10.69 -13.10
N VAL A 362 0.85 -10.15 -13.93
CA VAL A 362 -0.19 -9.20 -13.55
C VAL A 362 -1.45 -9.99 -13.21
N GLY A 363 -2.06 -9.71 -12.06
CA GLY A 363 -3.30 -10.35 -11.64
C GLY A 363 -3.14 -11.32 -10.49
N PRO A 364 -4.24 -11.92 -9.99
CA PRO A 364 -4.20 -12.85 -8.88
C PRO A 364 -3.25 -14.00 -9.20
N ASP A 365 -2.14 -14.05 -8.50
CA ASP A 365 -1.10 -15.04 -8.68
C ASP A 365 -0.77 -15.66 -7.31
N GLY A 366 -1.19 -16.89 -7.10
CA GLY A 366 -0.93 -17.64 -5.87
C GLY A 366 0.39 -18.41 -5.89
N ARG A 367 1.23 -18.24 -6.91
CA ARG A 367 2.48 -19.01 -7.01
C ARG A 367 3.49 -18.52 -5.98
N PHE A 368 4.25 -19.47 -5.46
CA PHE A 368 5.38 -19.24 -4.58
C PHE A 368 6.54 -20.17 -4.92
N ARG A 369 7.73 -19.80 -4.50
CA ARG A 369 8.92 -20.63 -4.59
C ARG A 369 9.86 -20.35 -3.42
N ILE A 370 10.12 -21.37 -2.63
CA ILE A 370 11.09 -21.34 -1.51
C ILE A 370 12.35 -22.07 -1.96
N ASN A 371 13.46 -21.36 -1.97
CA ASN A 371 14.78 -21.89 -2.32
C ASN A 371 15.65 -22.08 -1.08
N ASN A 372 16.93 -22.40 -1.25
CA ASN A 372 17.94 -22.56 -0.22
C ASN A 372 17.67 -23.67 0.81
N LEU A 373 16.72 -24.56 0.57
CA LEU A 373 16.40 -25.65 1.49
C LEU A 373 17.56 -26.66 1.55
N THR A 374 17.83 -27.18 2.76
CA THR A 374 18.95 -28.10 3.01
C THR A 374 18.62 -29.51 2.52
N PRO A 375 19.37 -30.07 1.57
CA PRO A 375 19.11 -31.40 1.05
C PRO A 375 19.17 -32.50 2.13
N GLY A 376 18.29 -33.48 2.01
CA GLY A 376 18.12 -34.56 2.97
C GLY A 376 17.25 -34.20 4.18
N GLN A 377 16.94 -32.93 4.40
CA GLN A 377 16.06 -32.48 5.49
C GLN A 377 14.58 -32.54 5.09
N LYS A 378 13.70 -32.58 6.11
CA LYS A 378 12.26 -32.59 5.98
C LYS A 378 11.69 -31.25 6.41
N TYR A 379 10.85 -30.64 5.59
CA TYR A 379 10.20 -29.36 5.85
C TYR A 379 8.69 -29.51 5.92
N GLN A 380 8.07 -28.96 6.95
CA GLN A 380 6.65 -28.69 7.01
C GLN A 380 6.38 -27.29 6.45
N LEU A 381 5.27 -27.16 5.70
CA LEU A 381 4.85 -25.90 5.10
C LEU A 381 3.50 -25.47 5.65
N TYR A 382 3.34 -24.15 5.81
CA TYR A 382 2.07 -23.57 6.21
C TYR A 382 1.93 -22.15 5.66
N THR A 383 0.68 -21.65 5.63
CA THR A 383 0.35 -20.28 5.24
C THR A 383 0.36 -19.37 6.45
N GLU A 384 0.81 -18.14 6.29
CA GLU A 384 0.86 -17.13 7.34
C GLU A 384 0.50 -15.75 6.80
N GLU A 385 -0.19 -14.97 7.60
CA GLU A 385 -0.44 -13.56 7.34
C GLU A 385 0.81 -12.75 7.70
N ILE A 386 1.07 -11.66 6.98
CA ILE A 386 2.20 -10.77 7.25
C ILE A 386 1.70 -9.49 7.92
N TYR A 387 2.30 -9.10 9.03
CA TYR A 387 1.84 -7.99 9.86
C TYR A 387 2.67 -6.73 9.76
N ALA A 388 3.90 -6.82 9.29
CA ALA A 388 4.79 -5.65 9.25
C ALA A 388 5.87 -5.74 8.17
N GLY A 389 6.34 -4.59 7.69
CA GLY A 389 7.36 -4.45 6.66
C GLY A 389 6.80 -4.66 5.24
N GLY A 390 7.43 -4.31 4.12
CA GLY A 390 6.78 -4.48 2.87
C GLY A 390 7.57 -4.62 1.62
N TYR A 391 7.00 -5.21 0.55
CA TYR A 391 7.39 -5.02 -0.80
C TYR A 391 7.49 -6.28 -1.67
N PRO A 392 7.45 -6.15 -2.99
CA PRO A 392 6.67 -5.36 -3.93
C PRO A 392 5.27 -5.90 -4.14
N THR A 393 4.97 -7.05 -3.55
CA THR A 393 3.64 -7.65 -3.50
C THR A 393 3.02 -7.28 -2.15
N THR A 394 1.83 -6.72 -2.12
CA THR A 394 1.21 -6.35 -0.86
C THR A 394 0.66 -7.57 -0.14
N PRO A 395 0.93 -7.68 1.16
CA PRO A 395 0.34 -8.71 1.99
C PRO A 395 -1.18 -8.65 2.01
N THR A 396 -1.78 -9.82 2.09
CA THR A 396 -3.22 -9.99 2.22
C THR A 396 -3.52 -10.78 3.49
N ALA A 397 -4.64 -10.42 4.14
CA ALA A 397 -5.13 -11.20 5.27
C ALA A 397 -5.55 -12.61 4.84
N LEU A 398 -5.34 -13.59 5.72
CA LEU A 398 -5.87 -14.93 5.53
C LEU A 398 -7.42 -14.89 5.50
N VAL A 399 -8.02 -15.59 4.56
CA VAL A 399 -9.48 -15.69 4.43
C VAL A 399 -10.10 -16.72 5.39
N SER A 400 -9.26 -17.54 6.03
CA SER A 400 -9.62 -18.56 7.00
C SER A 400 -8.46 -18.83 7.95
N GLU A 401 -8.55 -19.86 8.77
CA GLU A 401 -7.41 -20.37 9.53
C GLU A 401 -6.22 -20.69 8.62
N ALA A 402 -5.01 -20.65 9.20
CA ALA A 402 -3.79 -21.01 8.49
C ALA A 402 -3.88 -22.44 7.93
N GLU A 403 -3.49 -22.61 6.69
CA GLU A 403 -3.47 -23.90 6.01
C GLU A 403 -2.11 -24.57 6.18
N TYR A 404 -2.09 -25.86 6.51
CA TYR A 404 -0.91 -26.69 6.68
C TYR A 404 -0.86 -27.74 5.59
N TRP A 405 0.18 -27.69 4.77
CA TRP A 405 0.29 -28.60 3.63
C TRP A 405 0.35 -30.09 4.04
N ASN A 406 -0.42 -30.91 3.36
CA ASN A 406 -0.36 -32.34 3.47
C ASN A 406 -0.39 -33.05 2.10
N VAL A 407 -0.08 -34.35 2.05
CA VAL A 407 -0.02 -35.10 0.78
C VAL A 407 -1.38 -35.31 0.11
N ASN A 408 -2.48 -35.15 0.87
CA ASN A 408 -3.84 -35.27 0.38
C ASN A 408 -4.53 -33.92 0.25
N GLU A 409 -3.76 -32.89 0.12
CA GLU A 409 -4.16 -31.49 0.03
C GLU A 409 -5.37 -31.28 -0.88
N GLN A 410 -6.44 -30.71 -0.37
CA GLN A 410 -7.67 -30.42 -1.08
C GLN A 410 -8.57 -29.42 -0.35
N ALA A 411 -9.43 -28.75 -1.07
CA ALA A 411 -10.29 -27.68 -0.55
C ALA A 411 -11.51 -28.17 0.30
N ASN A 412 -11.49 -29.37 0.82
CA ASN A 412 -12.60 -29.92 1.60
C ASN A 412 -12.15 -30.27 3.02
N ALA A 413 -12.45 -29.38 3.98
CA ALA A 413 -12.09 -29.53 5.39
C ALA A 413 -12.50 -30.88 6.05
N ALA A 414 -13.49 -31.59 5.52
CA ALA A 414 -13.85 -32.91 6.01
C ALA A 414 -12.89 -34.02 5.55
N LYS A 415 -12.01 -33.72 4.60
CA LYS A 415 -11.03 -34.66 4.01
C LYS A 415 -9.61 -34.19 4.13
N ASP A 416 -9.43 -32.96 4.51
CA ASP A 416 -8.17 -32.31 4.71
C ASP A 416 -8.04 -31.93 6.19
N ASP A 417 -7.21 -32.68 6.91
CA ASP A 417 -7.03 -32.51 8.35
C ASP A 417 -5.76 -31.69 8.59
N PRO A 418 -5.86 -30.46 9.12
CA PRO A 418 -4.68 -29.64 9.44
C PRO A 418 -3.75 -30.33 10.44
N CYS A 419 -4.26 -31.30 11.22
CA CYS A 419 -3.46 -32.13 12.12
C CYS A 419 -2.64 -33.20 11.39
N ALA A 420 -2.92 -33.46 10.12
CA ALA A 420 -2.22 -34.43 9.28
C ALA A 420 -1.08 -33.78 8.44
N ALA A 421 -0.63 -32.59 8.85
CA ALA A 421 0.46 -31.87 8.17
C ALA A 421 1.63 -32.78 7.81
N SER A 422 2.00 -32.82 6.55
CA SER A 422 3.04 -33.69 6.02
C SER A 422 4.36 -32.92 5.87
N ALA A 423 5.48 -33.64 5.94
CA ALA A 423 6.78 -33.03 5.70
C ALA A 423 7.35 -33.49 4.34
N ILE A 424 7.90 -32.55 3.59
CA ILE A 424 8.55 -32.79 2.30
C ILE A 424 10.03 -33.01 2.49
N THR A 425 10.56 -34.15 2.02
CA THR A 425 12.00 -34.37 1.96
C THR A 425 12.57 -33.67 0.74
N VAL A 426 13.57 -32.82 0.97
CA VAL A 426 14.21 -32.01 -0.07
C VAL A 426 15.45 -32.70 -0.62
N GLU A 427 15.72 -32.56 -1.91
CA GLU A 427 16.86 -33.13 -2.61
C GLU A 427 17.66 -32.01 -3.31
N ALA A 428 18.98 -32.16 -3.39
CA ALA A 428 19.85 -31.18 -4.07
C ALA A 428 19.50 -31.03 -5.56
N GLY A 429 19.33 -29.82 -6.01
CA GLY A 429 19.01 -29.51 -7.41
C GLY A 429 17.59 -29.88 -7.84
N VAL A 430 16.74 -30.30 -6.93
CA VAL A 430 15.35 -30.70 -7.20
C VAL A 430 14.36 -29.69 -6.62
N THR A 431 13.34 -29.35 -7.42
CA THR A 431 12.17 -28.61 -6.94
C THR A 431 11.03 -29.58 -6.67
N LYS A 432 10.56 -29.63 -5.42
CA LYS A 432 9.35 -30.37 -5.04
C LYS A 432 8.13 -29.48 -5.23
N THR A 433 6.97 -30.09 -5.54
CA THR A 433 5.71 -29.36 -5.72
C THR A 433 4.85 -29.47 -4.48
N ALA A 434 4.31 -28.32 -4.01
CA ALA A 434 3.37 -28.24 -2.90
C ALA A 434 2.31 -27.18 -3.23
N ASN A 435 1.15 -27.58 -3.68
CA ASN A 435 0.01 -26.67 -3.81
C ASN A 435 -0.79 -26.64 -2.51
N PHE A 436 -1.42 -25.51 -2.18
CA PHE A 436 -2.32 -25.35 -1.07
C PHE A 436 -3.72 -25.05 -1.55
N TYR A 437 -4.71 -25.54 -0.84
CA TYR A 437 -6.12 -25.28 -1.08
C TYR A 437 -6.79 -24.89 0.22
N PHE A 438 -7.11 -23.63 0.42
CA PHE A 438 -7.81 -23.23 1.63
C PHE A 438 -9.08 -24.01 1.86
N ASN A 439 -9.19 -24.63 3.04
CA ASN A 439 -10.35 -25.40 3.50
C ASN A 439 -11.48 -24.50 3.97
N GLY A 440 -11.13 -23.43 4.65
CA GLY A 440 -12.05 -22.48 5.22
C GLY A 440 -12.55 -21.49 4.19
N TYR A 441 -13.82 -21.22 4.27
CA TYR A 441 -14.44 -20.05 3.71
C TYR A 441 -15.31 -19.45 4.79
N MET A 442 -15.40 -18.15 4.76
CA MET A 442 -16.45 -17.49 5.48
C MET A 442 -17.75 -17.84 4.78
N ASP A 443 -18.60 -18.61 5.48
CA ASP A 443 -19.95 -18.91 5.01
C ASP A 443 -20.69 -17.57 4.83
N GLY A 444 -21.11 -17.27 3.60
CA GLY A 444 -21.94 -16.13 3.29
C GLY A 444 -21.25 -14.91 2.66
N VAL A 445 -19.93 -14.78 2.72
CA VAL A 445 -19.19 -13.78 1.93
C VAL A 445 -18.42 -14.48 0.83
N GLN A 446 -18.73 -14.19 -0.40
CA GLN A 446 -17.85 -14.55 -1.49
C GLN A 446 -16.85 -13.42 -1.70
N TYR A 447 -15.73 -13.50 -1.03
CA TYR A 447 -14.57 -12.65 -1.29
C TYR A 447 -13.81 -13.25 -2.47
N THR A 448 -13.63 -12.45 -3.49
CA THR A 448 -12.84 -12.83 -4.66
C THR A 448 -11.72 -11.82 -4.83
N PRO A 449 -10.46 -12.21 -4.64
CA PRO A 449 -9.34 -11.36 -5.03
C PRO A 449 -9.39 -11.18 -6.56
N VAL A 450 -9.23 -9.94 -7.01
CA VAL A 450 -9.38 -9.60 -8.42
C VAL A 450 -8.02 -9.43 -9.06
N THR A 451 -7.20 -8.53 -8.55
CA THR A 451 -5.85 -8.26 -9.05
C THR A 451 -5.15 -7.27 -8.12
N TYR A 452 -3.92 -6.92 -8.42
CA TYR A 452 -3.24 -5.78 -7.82
C TYR A 452 -3.84 -4.46 -8.32
N GLY A 453 -3.86 -3.44 -7.47
CA GLY A 453 -4.30 -2.10 -7.82
C GLY A 453 -5.56 -1.64 -7.09
N TYR A 454 -6.34 -0.79 -7.74
CA TYR A 454 -7.53 -0.16 -7.18
C TYR A 454 -8.74 -0.44 -8.07
N LEU A 455 -9.88 -0.80 -7.47
CA LEU A 455 -11.19 -0.91 -8.13
C LEU A 455 -12.09 0.20 -7.58
N GLY A 456 -12.46 1.16 -8.41
CA GLY A 456 -13.16 2.36 -8.00
C GLY A 456 -14.56 2.55 -8.58
N SER A 457 -14.99 1.73 -9.54
CA SER A 457 -16.31 1.90 -10.17
C SER A 457 -16.88 0.59 -10.67
N MET A 458 -18.17 0.36 -10.48
CA MET A 458 -18.86 -0.90 -10.79
C MET A 458 -20.08 -0.69 -11.69
N SER A 459 -20.34 -1.63 -12.58
CA SER A 459 -21.56 -1.68 -13.39
C SER A 459 -22.82 -1.91 -12.53
N LYS A 460 -23.97 -1.51 -13.06
CA LYS A 460 -25.26 -1.62 -12.35
C LYS A 460 -25.59 -3.05 -11.89
N ASP A 461 -25.27 -4.03 -12.72
CA ASP A 461 -25.52 -5.45 -12.44
C ASP A 461 -24.48 -6.12 -11.54
N GLY A 462 -23.36 -5.44 -11.27
CA GLY A 462 -22.26 -5.98 -10.47
C GLY A 462 -21.32 -6.91 -11.24
N GLU A 463 -21.57 -7.19 -12.51
CA GLU A 463 -20.78 -8.15 -13.28
C GLU A 463 -19.43 -7.60 -13.74
N ARG A 464 -19.24 -6.25 -13.74
CA ARG A 464 -18.02 -5.59 -14.18
C ARG A 464 -17.61 -4.44 -13.29
N ALA A 465 -16.33 -4.25 -13.16
CA ALA A 465 -15.76 -3.10 -12.44
C ALA A 465 -14.52 -2.56 -13.15
N ALA A 466 -14.31 -1.25 -13.08
CA ALA A 466 -13.11 -0.59 -13.59
C ALA A 466 -12.14 -0.28 -12.46
N GLY A 467 -10.87 -0.33 -12.79
CA GLY A 467 -9.77 -0.06 -11.87
C GLY A 467 -8.48 0.34 -12.56
N THR A 468 -7.46 0.53 -11.76
CA THR A 468 -6.10 0.80 -12.22
C THR A 468 -5.10 -0.08 -11.49
N ILE A 469 -4.05 -0.48 -12.19
CA ILE A 469 -2.93 -1.25 -11.69
C ILE A 469 -1.64 -0.58 -12.15
N ASP A 470 -0.87 -0.02 -11.23
CA ASP A 470 0.35 0.74 -11.53
C ASP A 470 0.13 1.79 -12.65
N GLY A 471 -1.00 2.51 -12.58
CA GLY A 471 -1.37 3.49 -13.60
C GLY A 471 -1.97 2.91 -14.89
N ILE A 472 -2.02 1.60 -15.06
CA ILE A 472 -2.62 0.93 -16.23
C ILE A 472 -4.12 0.71 -15.96
N PRO A 473 -5.03 1.26 -16.78
CA PRO A 473 -6.46 1.01 -16.62
C PRO A 473 -6.82 -0.43 -16.93
N PHE A 474 -7.75 -0.99 -16.17
CA PHE A 474 -8.30 -2.31 -16.46
C PHE A 474 -9.80 -2.37 -16.19
N VAL A 475 -10.46 -3.37 -16.74
CA VAL A 475 -11.82 -3.78 -16.38
C VAL A 475 -11.79 -5.23 -15.92
N TRP A 476 -12.34 -5.49 -14.76
CA TRP A 476 -12.63 -6.83 -14.28
C TRP A 476 -14.04 -7.24 -14.72
N ASP A 477 -14.18 -8.48 -15.14
CA ASP A 477 -15.43 -9.13 -15.49
C ASP A 477 -15.53 -10.39 -14.64
N ALA A 478 -16.63 -10.56 -13.90
CA ALA A 478 -16.82 -11.68 -12.98
C ALA A 478 -16.70 -13.07 -13.63
N LYS A 479 -16.89 -13.15 -14.96
CA LYS A 479 -16.82 -14.42 -15.73
C LYS A 479 -15.50 -14.57 -16.48
N LYS A 480 -14.86 -13.46 -16.89
CA LYS A 480 -13.69 -13.46 -17.78
C LYS A 480 -12.39 -13.06 -17.09
N GLY A 481 -12.49 -12.50 -15.87
CA GLY A 481 -11.34 -11.96 -15.14
C GLY A 481 -10.91 -10.57 -15.63
N VAL A 482 -9.63 -10.26 -15.50
CA VAL A 482 -9.05 -8.93 -15.78
C VAL A 482 -8.78 -8.76 -17.27
N GLN A 483 -9.21 -7.62 -17.80
CA GLN A 483 -8.89 -7.13 -19.14
C GLN A 483 -8.17 -5.80 -19.03
N LEU A 484 -6.91 -5.74 -19.39
CA LEU A 484 -6.15 -4.48 -19.46
C LEU A 484 -6.63 -3.61 -20.62
N ALA A 485 -6.51 -2.29 -20.45
CA ALA A 485 -6.72 -1.35 -21.54
C ALA A 485 -5.68 -1.55 -22.65
N PRO A 486 -5.93 -1.06 -23.87
CA PRO A 486 -4.95 -1.08 -24.95
C PRO A 486 -3.62 -0.44 -24.53
N GLU A 487 -2.53 -0.92 -25.12
CA GLU A 487 -1.17 -0.45 -24.84
C GLU A 487 -1.04 1.08 -24.92
N GLY A 488 -0.31 1.66 -24.01
CA GLY A 488 -0.07 3.10 -23.90
C GLY A 488 -1.17 3.89 -23.21
N MET A 489 -2.30 3.25 -22.84
CA MET A 489 -3.33 3.90 -22.02
C MET A 489 -2.90 3.93 -20.55
N VAL A 490 -3.14 5.06 -19.88
CA VAL A 490 -2.87 5.23 -18.44
C VAL A 490 -4.08 5.82 -17.72
N SER A 491 -4.18 5.63 -16.41
CA SER A 491 -5.17 6.31 -15.56
C SER A 491 -4.81 6.19 -14.08
N THR A 492 -5.18 7.17 -13.28
CA THR A 492 -5.18 7.10 -11.81
C THR A 492 -6.59 6.96 -11.24
N ASN A 493 -7.63 7.08 -12.08
CA ASN A 493 -9.02 7.02 -11.68
C ASN A 493 -9.75 5.88 -12.39
N ALA A 494 -10.84 5.45 -11.80
CA ALA A 494 -11.71 4.43 -12.35
C ALA A 494 -13.14 4.93 -12.43
N SER A 495 -13.73 4.86 -13.62
CA SER A 495 -15.18 5.07 -13.83
C SER A 495 -15.61 4.19 -14.99
N ILE A 496 -16.76 3.54 -14.84
CA ILE A 496 -17.33 2.64 -15.86
C ILE A 496 -18.81 2.97 -16.07
N THR A 497 -19.27 2.85 -17.31
CA THR A 497 -20.70 3.02 -17.60
C THR A 497 -21.56 1.98 -16.88
N ARG A 498 -22.81 2.30 -16.61
CA ARG A 498 -23.72 1.42 -15.86
C ARG A 498 -23.97 0.05 -16.53
N ASP A 499 -23.80 -0.06 -17.84
CA ASP A 499 -23.85 -1.32 -18.58
C ASP A 499 -22.50 -2.05 -18.63
N GLY A 500 -21.46 -1.51 -17.98
CA GLY A 500 -20.14 -2.10 -17.91
C GLY A 500 -19.36 -2.07 -19.22
N ARG A 501 -19.82 -1.34 -20.23
CA ARG A 501 -19.25 -1.41 -21.57
C ARG A 501 -18.09 -0.44 -21.80
N GLN A 502 -18.16 0.75 -21.24
CA GLN A 502 -17.19 1.80 -21.49
C GLN A 502 -16.53 2.25 -20.19
N SER A 503 -15.23 2.44 -20.21
CA SER A 503 -14.42 2.89 -19.07
C SER A 503 -13.59 4.10 -19.44
N ILE A 504 -13.21 4.89 -18.43
CA ILE A 504 -12.33 6.05 -18.63
C ILE A 504 -10.88 5.63 -18.77
N VAL A 505 -10.12 6.38 -19.56
CA VAL A 505 -8.68 6.23 -19.75
C VAL A 505 -8.04 7.59 -20.03
N GLN A 506 -6.73 7.67 -19.94
CA GLN A 506 -5.92 8.72 -20.56
C GLN A 506 -5.28 8.16 -21.81
N THR A 507 -5.40 8.86 -22.95
CA THR A 507 -4.90 8.41 -24.23
C THR A 507 -3.61 9.14 -24.61
N PRO A 508 -2.57 8.46 -25.13
CA PRO A 508 -1.38 9.16 -25.60
C PRO A 508 -1.70 10.01 -26.84
N GLN A 509 -1.24 11.25 -26.82
CA GLN A 509 -1.35 12.17 -27.97
C GLN A 509 -0.16 11.95 -28.91
N ASN A 510 -0.36 11.15 -29.95
CA ASN A 510 0.67 10.82 -30.93
C ASN A 510 1.32 12.08 -31.52
N GLY A 511 2.65 12.15 -31.44
CA GLY A 511 3.43 13.25 -31.98
C GLY A 511 3.49 14.49 -31.08
N LYS A 512 2.90 14.46 -29.88
CA LYS A 512 3.04 15.51 -28.89
C LYS A 512 3.86 14.99 -27.71
N SER A 513 4.91 15.70 -27.39
CA SER A 513 5.78 15.40 -26.25
C SER A 513 6.16 16.69 -25.54
N ILE A 514 6.44 16.61 -24.28
CA ILE A 514 6.95 17.69 -23.44
C ILE A 514 8.28 17.25 -22.83
N VAL A 515 9.19 18.17 -22.70
CA VAL A 515 10.39 17.97 -21.91
C VAL A 515 10.10 18.40 -20.48
N ASP A 516 10.22 17.49 -19.53
CA ASP A 516 10.06 17.83 -18.12
C ASP A 516 11.17 18.81 -17.71
N PRO A 517 10.82 20.01 -17.23
CA PRO A 517 11.81 21.01 -16.87
C PRO A 517 12.68 20.63 -15.66
N TRP A 518 12.23 19.67 -14.87
CA TRP A 518 12.94 19.21 -13.66
C TRP A 518 13.95 18.08 -13.97
N SER A 519 13.51 17.09 -14.75
CA SER A 519 14.36 15.92 -15.09
C SER A 519 15.08 16.07 -16.43
N GLY A 520 14.56 16.92 -17.34
CA GLY A 520 15.02 17.02 -18.72
C GLY A 520 14.55 15.86 -19.63
N ASP A 521 13.73 14.94 -19.11
CA ASP A 521 13.21 13.80 -19.86
C ASP A 521 12.07 14.21 -20.79
N THR A 522 11.91 13.46 -21.89
CA THR A 522 10.83 13.71 -22.85
C THR A 522 9.69 12.73 -22.61
N PHE A 523 8.51 13.25 -22.26
CA PHE A 523 7.30 12.46 -22.02
C PHE A 523 6.30 12.66 -23.16
N ILE A 524 5.63 11.56 -23.56
CA ILE A 524 4.45 11.65 -24.44
C ILE A 524 3.31 12.24 -23.61
N THR A 525 2.63 13.24 -24.16
CA THR A 525 1.47 13.86 -23.49
C THR A 525 0.21 13.05 -23.70
N ASN A 526 -0.68 13.10 -22.70
CA ASN A 526 -1.95 12.40 -22.70
C ASN A 526 -3.14 13.36 -22.79
N SER A 527 -4.31 12.85 -23.15
CA SER A 527 -5.61 13.51 -23.10
C SER A 527 -6.67 12.58 -22.53
N ALA A 528 -7.78 13.15 -22.05
CA ALA A 528 -8.94 12.40 -21.60
C ALA A 528 -9.47 11.48 -22.69
N GLY A 529 -9.87 10.27 -22.36
CA GLY A 529 -10.38 9.28 -23.31
C GLY A 529 -11.45 8.35 -22.72
N ILE A 530 -12.18 7.69 -23.60
CA ILE A 530 -13.18 6.66 -23.27
C ILE A 530 -12.85 5.39 -24.04
N TRP A 531 -12.69 4.31 -23.34
CA TRP A 531 -12.38 2.99 -23.86
C TRP A 531 -13.63 2.11 -23.92
N ASP A 532 -14.00 1.62 -25.12
CA ASP A 532 -15.02 0.56 -25.29
C ASP A 532 -14.35 -0.80 -25.02
N THR A 533 -14.64 -1.38 -23.89
CA THR A 533 -14.01 -2.63 -23.41
C THR A 533 -14.34 -3.85 -24.25
N LYS A 534 -15.40 -3.81 -25.06
CA LYS A 534 -15.80 -4.91 -25.94
C LYS A 534 -15.06 -4.89 -27.27
N THR A 535 -14.87 -3.70 -27.83
CA THR A 535 -14.24 -3.54 -29.16
C THR A 535 -12.76 -3.20 -29.09
N GLY A 536 -12.27 -2.74 -27.93
CA GLY A 536 -10.92 -2.20 -27.76
C GLY A 536 -10.77 -0.75 -28.27
N ASN A 537 -11.79 -0.17 -28.88
CA ASN A 537 -11.72 1.17 -29.43
C ASN A 537 -11.64 2.23 -28.31
N VAL A 538 -10.81 3.23 -28.53
CA VAL A 538 -10.65 4.36 -27.64
C VAL A 538 -11.07 5.65 -28.36
N ILE A 539 -11.89 6.46 -27.71
CA ILE A 539 -12.27 7.79 -28.15
C ILE A 539 -11.39 8.78 -27.41
N ASP A 540 -10.53 9.49 -28.12
CA ASP A 540 -9.80 10.64 -27.58
C ASP A 540 -10.75 11.84 -27.50
N LEU A 541 -10.92 12.39 -26.29
CA LEU A 541 -11.77 13.56 -26.05
C LEU A 541 -11.06 14.88 -26.36
N GLY A 542 -9.75 14.81 -26.56
CA GLY A 542 -8.91 15.96 -26.90
C GLY A 542 -8.66 16.91 -25.73
N ASN A 543 -8.47 18.17 -26.07
CA ASN A 543 -8.21 19.26 -25.15
C ASN A 543 -9.19 20.43 -25.36
N LEU A 544 -9.22 21.33 -24.41
CA LEU A 544 -10.15 22.48 -24.46
C LEU A 544 -9.67 23.49 -25.53
N ASN A 545 -10.55 23.77 -26.53
CA ASN A 545 -10.33 24.79 -27.57
C ASN A 545 -9.00 24.68 -28.36
N GLY A 546 -8.44 23.45 -28.49
CA GLY A 546 -7.15 23.29 -29.16
C GLY A 546 -5.95 23.77 -28.35
N ASN A 547 -6.13 24.03 -27.07
CA ASN A 547 -5.08 24.45 -26.15
C ASN A 547 -3.94 23.44 -26.10
N THR A 548 -2.70 23.92 -25.98
CA THR A 548 -1.46 23.11 -25.89
C THR A 548 -0.93 23.00 -24.47
N CYS A 549 -1.69 23.42 -23.47
CA CYS A 549 -1.30 23.35 -22.08
C CYS A 549 -1.37 21.93 -21.52
N PHE A 550 -0.40 21.59 -20.66
CA PHE A 550 -0.28 20.27 -20.02
C PHE A 550 0.03 20.45 -18.54
N GLY A 551 -0.58 19.61 -17.70
CA GLY A 551 -0.22 19.49 -16.30
C GLY A 551 0.43 18.14 -16.00
N GLY A 552 1.41 18.13 -15.12
CA GLY A 552 2.06 16.90 -14.63
C GLY A 552 1.20 16.16 -13.62
N SER A 553 1.24 14.84 -13.66
CA SER A 553 0.64 13.94 -12.66
C SER A 553 1.53 12.72 -12.46
N GLN A 554 1.18 11.85 -11.51
CA GLN A 554 1.90 10.59 -11.29
C GLN A 554 1.97 9.66 -12.51
N ILE A 555 1.13 9.89 -13.51
CA ILE A 555 1.05 9.12 -14.76
C ILE A 555 1.58 9.89 -15.97
N GLY A 556 2.36 10.95 -15.77
CA GLY A 556 2.91 11.79 -16.83
C GLY A 556 2.15 13.10 -17.05
N PHE A 557 2.30 13.69 -18.23
CA PHE A 557 1.73 14.99 -18.56
C PHE A 557 0.44 14.84 -19.38
N SER A 558 -0.61 15.59 -19.00
CA SER A 558 -1.92 15.52 -19.67
C SER A 558 -2.46 16.91 -19.99
N SER A 559 -3.06 17.07 -21.17
CA SER A 559 -3.76 18.31 -21.55
C SER A 559 -5.18 18.38 -20.97
N SER A 560 -5.77 17.24 -20.73
CA SER A 560 -7.06 17.06 -20.06
C SER A 560 -7.07 15.75 -19.29
N TYR A 561 -7.83 15.70 -18.20
CA TYR A 561 -7.91 14.58 -17.30
C TYR A 561 -9.38 14.22 -17.04
N ILE A 562 -9.76 12.96 -17.33
CA ILE A 562 -11.13 12.50 -17.14
C ILE A 562 -11.35 11.95 -15.73
N TRP A 563 -12.47 12.33 -15.10
CA TRP A 563 -12.85 11.86 -13.77
C TRP A 563 -14.03 10.90 -13.80
N ALA A 564 -15.06 11.20 -14.58
CA ALA A 564 -16.28 10.41 -14.62
C ALA A 564 -17.00 10.48 -15.98
N VAL A 565 -17.82 9.44 -16.24
CA VAL A 565 -18.76 9.37 -17.37
C VAL A 565 -20.18 9.14 -16.85
N ASP A 566 -21.17 9.61 -17.61
CA ASP A 566 -22.57 9.31 -17.34
C ASP A 566 -22.89 7.83 -17.60
N ALA A 567 -24.09 7.39 -17.30
CA ALA A 567 -24.51 5.99 -17.40
C ALA A 567 -24.31 5.34 -18.79
N LYS A 568 -24.12 6.11 -19.84
CA LYS A 568 -24.04 5.66 -21.25
C LYS A 568 -22.87 6.27 -22.01
N ALA A 569 -21.93 6.91 -21.33
CA ALA A 569 -20.84 7.70 -21.92
C ALA A 569 -21.29 8.70 -22.97
N LYS A 570 -22.47 9.34 -22.79
CA LYS A 570 -22.95 10.45 -23.58
C LYS A 570 -22.46 11.80 -23.06
N ALA A 571 -21.95 11.82 -21.83
CA ALA A 571 -21.25 12.94 -21.25
C ALA A 571 -20.08 12.42 -20.43
N ALA A 572 -18.98 13.15 -20.46
CA ALA A 572 -17.80 12.93 -19.62
C ALA A 572 -17.39 14.24 -18.97
N VAL A 573 -16.87 14.17 -17.75
CA VAL A 573 -16.43 15.33 -17.00
C VAL A 573 -15.01 15.15 -16.49
N GLY A 574 -14.34 16.27 -16.24
CA GLY A 574 -12.96 16.22 -15.79
C GLY A 574 -12.36 17.61 -15.62
N THR A 575 -11.04 17.64 -15.71
CA THR A 575 -10.22 18.85 -15.70
C THR A 575 -9.49 19.02 -17.02
N ALA A 576 -9.35 20.27 -17.46
CA ALA A 576 -8.50 20.63 -18.58
C ALA A 576 -7.51 21.71 -18.12
N TYR A 577 -6.33 21.72 -18.71
CA TYR A 577 -5.31 22.71 -18.43
C TYR A 577 -5.40 23.81 -19.48
N ILE A 578 -5.39 25.07 -19.04
CA ILE A 578 -5.43 26.24 -19.92
C ILE A 578 -4.34 27.24 -19.51
N ASP A 579 -3.87 28.00 -20.49
CA ASP A 579 -3.02 29.17 -20.28
C ASP A 579 -3.95 30.39 -20.27
N ARG A 580 -4.26 30.91 -19.09
CA ARG A 580 -5.21 32.02 -18.95
C ARG A 580 -4.52 33.37 -19.06
N ASP A 581 -3.33 33.50 -18.59
CA ASP A 581 -2.55 34.76 -18.60
C ASP A 581 -1.78 34.98 -19.92
N GLY A 582 -1.70 33.92 -20.76
CA GLY A 582 -1.10 33.97 -22.09
C GLY A 582 0.43 34.07 -22.07
N ASP A 583 1.05 33.70 -20.97
CA ASP A 583 2.53 33.73 -20.84
C ASP A 583 3.22 32.54 -21.53
N GLY A 584 2.44 31.58 -22.04
CA GLY A 584 2.88 30.37 -22.70
C GLY A 584 3.39 29.29 -21.71
N ASN A 585 3.33 29.55 -20.43
CA ASN A 585 3.71 28.62 -19.39
C ASN A 585 2.47 27.90 -18.83
N CYS A 586 2.19 26.74 -19.37
CA CYS A 586 1.05 25.92 -18.96
C CYS A 586 1.32 25.04 -17.74
N GLN A 587 2.48 25.15 -17.14
CA GLN A 587 2.87 24.35 -15.98
C GLN A 587 2.49 25.09 -14.72
N GLY A 588 1.51 24.60 -14.00
CA GLY A 588 1.22 25.04 -12.65
C GLY A 588 2.44 24.75 -11.74
N GLY A 589 3.32 25.70 -11.62
CA GLY A 589 4.40 25.73 -10.64
C GLY A 589 4.12 26.83 -9.63
N TYR A 590 4.67 26.69 -8.43
CA TYR A 590 4.67 27.77 -7.45
C TYR A 590 5.87 28.70 -7.71
N THR A 591 5.66 29.99 -7.53
CA THR A 591 6.76 30.96 -7.43
C THR A 591 7.47 30.78 -6.09
N ASP A 592 8.71 31.28 -5.95
CA ASP A 592 9.47 31.28 -4.68
C ASP A 592 8.72 31.97 -3.53
N ASP A 593 7.67 32.74 -3.83
CA ASP A 593 6.75 33.38 -2.88
C ASP A 593 5.43 32.60 -2.70
N GLY A 594 5.33 31.38 -3.23
CA GLY A 594 4.18 30.50 -3.04
C GLY A 594 2.96 30.79 -3.93
N LEU A 595 3.10 31.64 -4.95
CA LEU A 595 2.02 31.94 -5.88
C LEU A 595 2.03 30.99 -7.09
N ALA A 596 0.87 30.52 -7.54
CA ALA A 596 0.76 29.64 -8.69
C ALA A 596 1.17 30.37 -9.99
N LYS A 597 2.11 29.77 -10.73
CA LYS A 597 2.51 30.25 -12.07
C LYS A 597 1.67 29.57 -13.14
N GLY A 598 0.93 30.35 -13.88
CA GLY A 598 0.65 30.24 -15.32
C GLY A 598 -0.36 29.21 -15.79
N GLY A 599 -0.57 28.08 -15.14
CA GLY A 599 -1.48 27.06 -15.64
C GLY A 599 -2.75 26.96 -14.80
N GLU A 600 -3.93 27.19 -15.37
CA GLU A 600 -5.19 26.97 -14.67
C GLU A 600 -5.78 25.60 -14.97
N ILE A 601 -6.29 24.97 -13.92
CA ILE A 601 -7.07 23.75 -14.02
C ILE A 601 -8.55 24.14 -14.00
N VAL A 602 -9.24 23.88 -15.11
CA VAL A 602 -10.65 24.26 -15.26
C VAL A 602 -11.53 23.02 -15.44
N PRO A 603 -12.76 23.02 -14.90
CA PRO A 603 -13.70 21.93 -15.08
C PRO A 603 -14.21 21.90 -16.51
N PHE A 604 -14.31 20.71 -17.09
CA PHE A 604 -14.92 20.53 -18.40
C PHE A 604 -16.07 19.53 -18.38
N ILE A 605 -16.95 19.67 -19.39
CA ILE A 605 -17.87 18.64 -19.85
C ILE A 605 -17.62 18.37 -21.33
N TRP A 606 -17.63 17.08 -21.68
CA TRP A 606 -17.58 16.64 -23.08
C TRP A 606 -18.86 15.89 -23.43
N THR A 607 -19.36 16.11 -24.65
CA THR A 607 -20.47 15.34 -25.22
C THR A 607 -20.24 15.07 -26.69
N PRO A 608 -20.73 13.93 -27.26
CA PRO A 608 -20.61 13.64 -28.68
C PRO A 608 -21.17 14.80 -29.53
N GLY A 609 -20.43 15.19 -30.55
CA GLY A 609 -20.84 16.26 -31.51
C GLY A 609 -20.60 17.67 -31.04
N LYS A 610 -20.58 17.96 -29.72
CA LYS A 610 -20.21 19.27 -29.19
C LYS A 610 -18.75 19.36 -28.74
N GLY A 611 -18.09 18.21 -28.52
CA GLY A 611 -16.72 18.15 -28.00
C GLY A 611 -16.59 18.61 -26.54
N MET A 612 -15.33 18.91 -26.14
CA MET A 612 -15.00 19.39 -24.82
C MET A 612 -15.34 20.88 -24.67
N ARG A 613 -15.99 21.23 -23.56
CA ARG A 613 -16.38 22.61 -23.22
C ARG A 613 -16.08 22.87 -21.75
N GLN A 614 -15.62 24.06 -21.44
CA GLN A 614 -15.45 24.50 -20.07
C GLN A 614 -16.83 24.71 -19.42
N LEU A 615 -17.01 24.19 -18.20
CA LEU A 615 -18.12 24.53 -17.33
C LEU A 615 -17.97 25.97 -16.80
N SER A 616 -19.08 26.68 -16.64
CA SER A 616 -19.07 28.07 -16.17
C SER A 616 -18.44 28.17 -14.76
N LEU A 617 -17.56 29.11 -14.57
CA LEU A 617 -16.97 29.50 -13.28
C LEU A 617 -17.55 30.81 -12.75
N GLU A 618 -18.63 31.32 -13.34
CA GLU A 618 -19.28 32.61 -12.98
C GLU A 618 -19.81 32.59 -11.54
N GLY A 619 -19.25 33.41 -10.67
CA GLY A 619 -19.63 33.51 -9.27
C GLY A 619 -18.93 32.53 -8.32
N ILE A 620 -18.00 31.69 -8.82
CA ILE A 620 -17.10 30.90 -8.01
C ILE A 620 -15.99 31.83 -7.49
N ASP A 621 -15.70 31.74 -6.21
CA ASP A 621 -14.52 32.37 -5.63
C ASP A 621 -13.29 31.59 -6.10
N LEU A 622 -12.56 32.13 -7.04
CA LEU A 622 -11.40 31.48 -7.67
C LEU A 622 -10.18 31.45 -6.74
N GLY A 623 -10.16 32.27 -5.66
CA GLY A 623 -9.04 32.32 -4.74
C GLY A 623 -7.69 32.63 -5.40
N ALA A 624 -6.60 32.47 -4.66
CA ALA A 624 -5.25 32.60 -5.18
C ALA A 624 -4.78 31.34 -5.94
N GLU A 625 -5.45 30.21 -5.76
CA GLU A 625 -5.08 28.93 -6.39
C GLU A 625 -6.14 28.50 -7.42
N PRO A 626 -5.77 28.38 -8.69
CA PRO A 626 -6.72 28.18 -9.79
C PRO A 626 -7.04 26.71 -10.06
N TRP A 627 -7.35 25.93 -9.03
CA TRP A 627 -7.59 24.48 -9.16
C TRP A 627 -9.09 24.18 -9.09
N HIS A 628 -9.74 24.03 -10.24
CA HIS A 628 -11.17 23.72 -10.35
C HIS A 628 -11.39 22.44 -11.13
N ARG A 629 -12.14 21.52 -10.61
CA ARG A 629 -12.40 20.23 -11.25
C ARG A 629 -13.89 19.88 -11.25
N ALA A 630 -14.32 19.14 -12.26
CA ALA A 630 -15.58 18.44 -12.31
C ALA A 630 -15.27 16.95 -12.08
N GLN A 631 -15.71 16.40 -10.95
CA GLN A 631 -15.25 15.08 -10.49
C GLN A 631 -16.32 13.99 -10.57
N ALA A 632 -17.58 14.35 -10.61
CA ALA A 632 -18.69 13.41 -10.66
C ALA A 632 -19.80 13.91 -11.58
N ILE A 633 -20.54 12.98 -12.20
CA ILE A 633 -21.68 13.27 -13.05
C ILE A 633 -22.80 12.28 -12.79
N SER A 634 -24.05 12.76 -12.72
CA SER A 634 -25.23 11.91 -12.60
C SER A 634 -25.41 10.97 -13.79
N GLY A 635 -26.02 9.81 -13.55
CA GLY A 635 -26.23 8.81 -14.60
C GLY A 635 -27.05 9.32 -15.80
N ASN A 636 -27.87 10.35 -15.62
CA ASN A 636 -28.60 11.02 -16.69
C ASN A 636 -27.85 12.19 -17.36
N GLY A 637 -26.62 12.46 -16.94
CA GLY A 637 -25.72 13.47 -17.48
C GLY A 637 -26.09 14.92 -17.09
N ARG A 638 -27.08 15.15 -16.23
CA ARG A 638 -27.63 16.51 -15.98
C ARG A 638 -26.92 17.25 -14.86
N VAL A 639 -26.49 16.53 -13.82
CA VAL A 639 -25.87 17.11 -12.63
C VAL A 639 -24.39 16.77 -12.62
N VAL A 640 -23.57 17.79 -12.54
CA VAL A 640 -22.13 17.67 -12.37
C VAL A 640 -21.77 18.25 -11.02
N VAL A 641 -20.94 17.55 -10.24
CA VAL A 641 -20.38 18.04 -8.98
C VAL A 641 -18.86 18.14 -9.12
N GLY A 642 -18.31 19.17 -8.54
CA GLY A 642 -16.88 19.41 -8.54
C GLY A 642 -16.46 20.24 -7.34
N ASN A 643 -15.19 20.50 -7.23
CA ASN A 643 -14.66 21.33 -6.16
C ASN A 643 -13.58 22.30 -6.63
N SER A 644 -13.31 23.27 -5.77
CA SER A 644 -12.26 24.24 -5.90
C SER A 644 -11.26 24.06 -4.77
N ASN A 645 -9.98 23.97 -5.10
CA ASN A 645 -8.88 23.87 -4.13
C ASN A 645 -9.06 22.74 -3.10
N PHE A 646 -9.69 21.63 -3.48
CA PHE A 646 -10.00 20.48 -2.62
C PHE A 646 -10.81 20.81 -1.35
N SER A 647 -11.44 21.98 -1.27
CA SER A 647 -12.08 22.44 -0.04
C SER A 647 -13.39 23.18 -0.20
N LYS A 648 -13.88 23.41 -1.43
CA LYS A 648 -15.16 24.09 -1.68
C LYS A 648 -15.91 23.37 -2.79
N ALA A 649 -17.07 22.79 -2.48
CA ALA A 649 -17.90 22.06 -3.46
C ALA A 649 -18.82 22.99 -4.26
N TYR A 650 -18.93 22.71 -5.55
CA TYR A 650 -19.81 23.36 -6.50
C TYR A 650 -20.56 22.34 -7.35
N ALA A 651 -21.66 22.74 -7.94
CA ALA A 651 -22.39 21.89 -8.86
C ALA A 651 -22.95 22.67 -10.06
N TRP A 652 -23.13 21.97 -11.16
CA TRP A 652 -23.77 22.47 -12.37
C TRP A 652 -24.97 21.60 -12.72
N ILE A 653 -26.10 22.22 -13.04
CA ILE A 653 -27.31 21.54 -13.53
C ILE A 653 -27.54 21.97 -14.98
N ASP A 654 -27.62 20.97 -15.88
CA ASP A 654 -27.82 21.19 -17.32
C ASP A 654 -26.82 22.20 -17.94
N GLU A 655 -25.53 22.10 -17.56
CA GLU A 655 -24.44 23.03 -17.95
C GLU A 655 -24.72 24.51 -17.58
N GLY A 656 -25.61 24.78 -16.63
CA GLY A 656 -25.97 26.13 -16.18
C GLY A 656 -24.90 26.80 -15.33
N LYS A 657 -25.28 27.93 -14.70
CA LYS A 657 -24.39 28.60 -13.74
C LYS A 657 -24.09 27.69 -12.56
N PRO A 658 -22.89 27.80 -11.98
CA PRO A 658 -22.53 26.98 -10.82
C PRO A 658 -23.38 27.33 -9.58
N ILE A 659 -23.76 26.32 -8.84
CA ILE A 659 -24.37 26.40 -7.52
C ILE A 659 -23.24 26.27 -6.49
N ASP A 660 -23.06 27.30 -5.68
CA ASP A 660 -22.07 27.30 -4.59
C ASP A 660 -22.61 26.49 -3.40
N LEU A 661 -22.23 25.22 -3.31
CA LEU A 661 -22.64 24.31 -2.25
C LEU A 661 -21.87 24.59 -0.94
N TYR A 662 -20.64 25.12 -1.04
CA TYR A 662 -19.90 25.56 0.13
C TYR A 662 -20.61 26.71 0.85
N LYS A 663 -21.01 27.73 0.11
CA LYS A 663 -21.79 28.86 0.67
C LYS A 663 -23.15 28.42 1.18
N ALA A 664 -23.80 27.44 0.55
CA ALA A 664 -25.12 26.97 0.95
C ALA A 664 -25.13 26.15 2.24
N ILE A 665 -24.14 25.26 2.45
CA ILE A 665 -24.14 24.31 3.57
C ILE A 665 -22.75 24.00 4.11
N GLY A 666 -21.70 24.69 3.69
CA GLY A 666 -20.31 24.35 4.07
C GLY A 666 -19.79 23.06 3.43
N ALA A 667 -20.27 22.68 2.25
CA ALA A 667 -19.80 21.49 1.55
C ALA A 667 -18.36 21.67 1.05
N LEU A 668 -17.46 20.80 1.52
CA LEU A 668 -16.04 20.82 1.15
C LEU A 668 -15.78 19.99 -0.11
N ASP A 669 -16.37 18.80 -0.18
CA ASP A 669 -16.23 17.82 -1.26
C ASP A 669 -17.51 16.97 -1.38
N GLY A 670 -17.48 15.96 -2.23
CA GLY A 670 -18.52 14.96 -2.40
C GLY A 670 -19.01 14.85 -3.84
N GLY A 671 -20.16 14.18 -3.99
CA GLY A 671 -20.78 13.95 -5.28
C GLY A 671 -20.41 12.63 -5.94
N TYR A 672 -19.42 11.91 -5.46
CA TYR A 672 -19.09 10.56 -5.94
C TYR A 672 -20.26 9.60 -5.68
N ALA A 673 -20.82 9.62 -4.46
CA ALA A 673 -22.02 8.89 -4.11
C ALA A 673 -23.27 9.64 -4.57
N MET A 674 -23.74 9.35 -5.78
CA MET A 674 -24.83 10.04 -6.46
C MET A 674 -25.80 9.04 -7.12
N THR A 675 -27.12 9.19 -6.83
CA THR A 675 -28.14 8.43 -7.57
C THR A 675 -28.20 8.82 -9.05
N PRO A 676 -28.56 7.91 -9.96
CA PRO A 676 -28.52 8.15 -11.39
C PRO A 676 -29.34 9.37 -11.88
N ASP A 677 -30.38 9.74 -11.14
CA ASP A 677 -31.26 10.88 -11.44
C ASP A 677 -30.83 12.19 -10.73
N GLY A 678 -29.79 12.15 -9.89
CA GLY A 678 -29.31 13.27 -9.09
C GLY A 678 -30.26 13.69 -7.96
N SER A 679 -31.23 12.83 -7.59
CA SER A 679 -32.15 13.13 -6.49
C SER A 679 -31.55 12.97 -5.11
N ARG A 680 -30.44 12.22 -5.00
CA ARG A 680 -29.70 12.01 -3.76
C ARG A 680 -28.20 12.02 -4.03
N ILE A 681 -27.53 13.03 -3.57
CA ILE A 681 -26.11 13.28 -3.76
C ILE A 681 -25.47 13.48 -2.39
N ALA A 682 -24.50 12.69 -2.02
CA ALA A 682 -23.78 12.84 -0.77
C ALA A 682 -22.76 13.97 -0.89
N LEU A 683 -22.79 14.89 0.06
CA LEU A 683 -21.86 16.00 0.20
C LEU A 683 -21.19 15.94 1.54
N GLU A 684 -19.90 16.17 1.58
CA GLU A 684 -19.06 16.19 2.78
C GLU A 684 -18.97 17.62 3.29
N THR A 685 -19.41 17.84 4.54
CA THR A 685 -19.53 19.20 5.09
C THR A 685 -18.65 19.39 6.32
N GLU A 686 -18.25 20.64 6.57
CA GLU A 686 -17.40 20.99 7.73
C GLU A 686 -18.02 20.66 9.08
N LYS A 687 -19.34 20.77 9.21
CA LYS A 687 -20.03 20.77 10.52
C LYS A 687 -21.00 19.61 10.69
N ASP A 688 -21.62 19.18 9.61
CA ASP A 688 -22.74 18.23 9.67
C ASP A 688 -22.32 16.83 9.14
N GLY A 689 -21.03 16.59 8.88
CA GLY A 689 -20.55 15.36 8.25
C GLY A 689 -21.14 15.20 6.85
N VAL A 690 -21.79 14.07 6.57
CA VAL A 690 -22.40 13.83 5.26
C VAL A 690 -23.85 14.35 5.23
N VAL A 691 -24.17 15.14 4.21
CA VAL A 691 -25.50 15.68 3.94
C VAL A 691 -25.95 15.24 2.56
N PHE A 692 -27.16 14.72 2.42
CA PHE A 692 -27.73 14.46 1.09
C PHE A 692 -28.31 15.74 0.50
N TRP A 693 -27.94 16.00 -0.75
CA TRP A 693 -28.49 17.07 -1.56
C TRP A 693 -29.37 16.49 -2.68
N ASN A 694 -30.55 17.11 -2.88
CA ASN A 694 -31.42 16.81 -4.01
C ASN A 694 -31.27 17.92 -5.06
N ALA A 695 -30.54 17.66 -6.12
CA ALA A 695 -30.23 18.63 -7.15
C ALA A 695 -31.50 19.12 -7.90
N ASN A 696 -32.53 18.31 -7.97
CA ASN A 696 -33.82 18.72 -8.61
C ASN A 696 -34.54 19.84 -7.82
N LYS A 697 -34.13 20.10 -6.57
CA LYS A 697 -34.65 21.20 -5.76
C LYS A 697 -33.70 22.41 -5.69
N GLY A 698 -32.57 22.36 -6.36
CA GLY A 698 -31.52 23.38 -6.25
C GLY A 698 -31.10 23.64 -4.80
N THR A 699 -31.21 24.90 -4.33
CA THR A 699 -30.93 25.28 -2.93
C THR A 699 -32.19 25.64 -2.14
N GLN A 700 -33.39 25.33 -2.66
CA GLN A 700 -34.66 25.61 -2.01
C GLN A 700 -34.84 24.86 -0.68
N PRO A 701 -35.72 25.30 0.22
CA PRO A 701 -36.01 24.58 1.45
C PRO A 701 -36.36 23.12 1.18
N GLY A 702 -35.70 22.20 1.96
CA GLY A 702 -35.84 20.77 1.78
C GLY A 702 -35.01 20.16 0.65
N ALA A 703 -34.09 20.93 0.05
CA ALA A 703 -33.08 20.38 -0.88
C ALA A 703 -32.00 19.56 -0.16
N PHE A 704 -31.70 19.90 1.09
CA PHE A 704 -30.66 19.27 1.90
C PHE A 704 -31.28 18.43 3.02
N THR A 705 -30.78 17.22 3.20
CA THR A 705 -31.19 16.29 4.26
C THR A 705 -29.98 15.85 5.03
N LYS A 706 -29.89 16.23 6.30
CA LYS A 706 -28.85 15.75 7.21
C LYS A 706 -29.10 14.30 7.53
N ILE A 707 -28.06 13.48 7.48
CA ILE A 707 -28.11 12.11 7.96
C ILE A 707 -27.41 12.01 9.31
N ARG A 708 -27.74 10.96 10.09
CA ARG A 708 -27.09 10.72 11.37
C ARG A 708 -25.60 10.59 11.13
N GLN A 709 -24.80 11.29 11.93
CA GLN A 709 -23.34 11.25 11.82
C GLN A 709 -22.81 9.87 12.25
N LEU A 710 -21.66 9.53 11.69
CA LEU A 710 -20.94 8.33 12.07
C LEU A 710 -20.42 8.48 13.52
N GLN A 711 -20.65 7.47 14.33
CA GLN A 711 -20.19 7.38 15.71
C GLN A 711 -19.51 6.03 15.92
N TRP A 712 -18.30 6.02 16.40
CA TRP A 712 -17.66 4.81 16.92
C TRP A 712 -16.70 5.14 18.05
N CYS A 713 -16.48 4.16 18.92
CA CYS A 713 -15.38 4.18 19.86
C CYS A 713 -14.09 3.77 19.14
N VAL A 714 -13.05 4.56 19.28
CA VAL A 714 -11.71 4.22 18.80
C VAL A 714 -10.96 3.55 19.94
N ASP A 715 -10.82 2.24 19.90
CA ASP A 715 -9.86 1.52 20.73
C ASP A 715 -8.47 1.69 20.09
N LEU A 716 -7.63 2.51 20.68
CA LEU A 716 -6.25 2.68 20.26
C LEU A 716 -5.35 1.83 21.15
N PRO A 717 -4.84 0.68 20.67
CA PRO A 717 -4.02 -0.18 21.51
C PRO A 717 -2.62 0.39 21.85
N PHE A 718 -2.22 1.52 21.26
CA PHE A 718 -0.85 2.02 21.36
C PHE A 718 -0.66 3.46 21.85
N TYR A 719 -1.72 4.26 21.98
CA TYR A 719 -1.58 5.64 22.49
C TYR A 719 -2.73 5.99 23.43
N ASP A 720 -2.40 6.22 24.69
CA ASP A 720 -3.30 6.74 25.72
C ASP A 720 -3.48 8.26 25.52
N PHE A 721 -4.19 8.66 24.46
CA PHE A 721 -4.54 10.06 24.22
C PHE A 721 -5.83 10.50 24.93
N GLY A 722 -6.23 9.81 25.99
CA GLY A 722 -7.30 10.28 26.86
C GLY A 722 -8.71 10.28 26.27
N PHE A 723 -9.02 9.42 25.33
CA PHE A 723 -10.36 9.22 24.82
C PHE A 723 -11.11 8.21 25.69
N SER A 724 -12.08 8.65 26.46
CA SER A 724 -13.03 7.76 27.13
C SER A 724 -14.27 7.58 26.27
N CYS A 725 -14.58 6.33 25.91
CA CYS A 725 -15.92 5.97 25.49
C CYS A 725 -16.77 5.80 26.75
N ASP A 726 -17.70 6.72 27.00
CA ASP A 726 -18.70 6.55 28.06
C ASP A 726 -19.72 5.51 27.57
N VAL A 727 -19.79 4.38 28.26
CA VAL A 727 -20.52 3.17 27.85
C VAL A 727 -22.03 3.32 27.99
N ASP A 728 -22.52 4.36 28.67
CA ASP A 728 -23.92 4.54 29.04
C ASP A 728 -24.74 5.50 28.18
N GLY A 729 -24.17 6.08 27.15
CA GLY A 729 -24.93 6.94 26.24
C GLY A 729 -24.09 7.36 25.09
N ALA A 730 -24.31 6.75 23.94
CA ALA A 730 -23.64 7.01 22.67
C ALA A 730 -23.66 8.51 22.29
N GLU A 731 -22.91 9.35 22.99
CA GLU A 731 -22.63 10.73 22.64
C GLU A 731 -21.19 10.85 22.17
N PHE A 732 -21.07 11.21 20.94
CA PHE A 732 -19.98 11.87 20.22
C PHE A 732 -18.56 11.67 20.76
N ILE A 733 -17.77 10.90 20.04
CA ILE A 733 -16.35 11.21 19.94
C ILE A 733 -16.21 12.34 18.92
N GLN A 734 -16.16 13.57 19.41
CA GLN A 734 -15.43 14.59 18.69
C GLN A 734 -13.96 14.17 18.77
N SER A 735 -13.34 13.89 17.63
CA SER A 735 -11.89 13.92 17.58
C SER A 735 -11.45 15.29 18.08
N THR A 736 -10.28 15.41 18.66
CA THR A 736 -9.68 16.70 19.04
C THR A 736 -9.65 17.69 17.87
N PHE A 737 -9.90 17.21 16.64
CA PHE A 737 -9.84 17.94 15.37
C PHE A 737 -11.19 18.12 14.66
N GLY A 738 -12.33 17.73 15.26
CA GLY A 738 -13.65 17.89 14.64
C GLY A 738 -14.36 16.55 14.32
N PRO A 739 -15.42 16.56 13.51
CA PRO A 739 -16.13 15.34 13.11
C PRO A 739 -15.22 14.43 12.31
N ILE A 740 -15.41 13.09 12.44
CA ILE A 740 -14.63 12.09 11.69
C ILE A 740 -14.81 12.37 10.20
N PRO A 741 -13.74 12.61 9.44
CA PRO A 741 -13.82 12.78 8.00
C PRO A 741 -14.39 11.53 7.32
N ILE A 742 -15.35 11.71 6.44
CA ILE A 742 -15.97 10.63 5.66
C ILE A 742 -15.85 10.98 4.19
N ASN A 743 -15.14 10.17 3.44
CA ASN A 743 -15.05 10.28 1.98
C ASN A 743 -16.08 9.33 1.36
N THR A 744 -17.13 9.89 0.79
CA THR A 744 -18.22 9.12 0.18
C THR A 744 -17.82 8.59 -1.19
N ASN A 745 -17.97 7.28 -1.43
CA ASN A 745 -17.47 6.66 -2.65
C ASN A 745 -18.58 6.34 -3.65
N ASP A 746 -19.65 5.68 -3.23
CA ASP A 746 -20.73 5.28 -4.13
C ASP A 746 -22.04 4.99 -3.38
N ILE A 747 -23.17 4.97 -4.09
CA ILE A 747 -24.51 4.76 -3.56
C ILE A 747 -25.36 3.92 -4.51
N SER A 748 -26.22 3.05 -3.97
CA SER A 748 -27.18 2.27 -4.75
C SER A 748 -28.17 3.16 -5.52
N ASP A 749 -28.78 2.63 -6.58
CA ASP A 749 -29.72 3.37 -7.44
C ASP A 749 -30.92 3.95 -6.69
N ASP A 750 -31.38 3.25 -5.66
CA ASP A 750 -32.50 3.67 -4.81
C ASP A 750 -32.04 4.64 -3.69
N GLY A 751 -30.75 4.89 -3.60
CA GLY A 751 -30.14 5.79 -2.61
C GLY A 751 -30.15 5.28 -1.19
N LYS A 752 -30.40 3.97 -0.94
CA LYS A 752 -30.58 3.41 0.39
C LYS A 752 -29.35 2.78 1.00
N VAL A 753 -28.37 2.46 0.17
CA VAL A 753 -27.09 1.88 0.59
C VAL A 753 -25.97 2.74 0.02
N MET A 754 -25.14 3.29 0.89
CA MET A 754 -23.97 4.08 0.50
C MET A 754 -22.72 3.48 1.14
N ILE A 755 -21.64 3.46 0.42
CA ILE A 755 -20.32 3.09 0.92
C ILE A 755 -19.40 4.28 0.96
N ALA A 756 -18.53 4.29 1.95
CA ALA A 756 -17.61 5.39 2.19
C ALA A 756 -16.36 4.89 2.91
N ARG A 757 -15.37 5.74 2.99
CA ARG A 757 -14.18 5.57 3.76
C ARG A 757 -14.15 6.64 4.85
N ALA A 758 -13.91 6.26 6.10
CA ALA A 758 -13.93 7.18 7.22
C ALA A 758 -12.65 7.06 8.06
N GLY A 759 -12.26 8.16 8.70
CA GLY A 759 -11.06 8.24 9.53
C GLY A 759 -9.97 9.11 8.94
N THR A 760 -8.90 9.29 9.71
CA THR A 760 -7.69 9.99 9.29
C THR A 760 -6.49 9.06 9.42
N PHE A 761 -5.45 9.35 8.68
CA PHE A 761 -4.17 8.62 8.76
C PHE A 761 -3.59 8.64 10.18
N PHE A 762 -3.87 9.69 10.95
CA PHE A 762 -3.28 9.94 12.28
C PHE A 762 -4.06 9.35 13.46
N GLU A 763 -5.36 9.02 13.30
CA GLU A 763 -6.19 8.65 14.48
C GLU A 763 -6.41 7.15 14.67
N SER A 764 -6.56 6.36 13.66
CA SER A 764 -6.76 4.90 13.73
C SER A 764 -6.67 4.26 12.36
N GLY A 765 -6.14 5.01 11.39
CA GLY A 765 -6.20 4.65 9.99
C GLY A 765 -7.60 4.84 9.40
N PHE A 766 -7.74 4.42 8.17
CA PHE A 766 -9.00 4.49 7.47
C PHE A 766 -9.82 3.22 7.69
N HIS A 767 -11.14 3.40 7.77
CA HIS A 767 -12.10 2.31 7.88
C HIS A 767 -13.11 2.36 6.76
N GLY A 768 -13.38 1.24 6.12
CA GLY A 768 -14.53 1.09 5.25
C GLY A 768 -15.81 1.16 6.06
N VAL A 769 -16.75 2.00 5.63
CA VAL A 769 -18.05 2.16 6.27
C VAL A 769 -19.18 2.06 5.26
N MET A 770 -20.33 1.63 5.73
CA MET A 770 -21.56 1.58 4.95
C MET A 770 -22.66 2.34 5.69
N TRP A 771 -23.42 3.14 4.96
CA TRP A 771 -24.64 3.76 5.45
C TRP A 771 -25.86 3.05 4.86
N LEU A 772 -26.81 2.75 5.73
CA LEU A 772 -28.09 2.14 5.39
C LEU A 772 -29.21 3.11 5.81
N GLU A 773 -30.19 3.36 4.94
CA GLU A 773 -31.24 4.37 5.19
C GLU A 773 -31.94 4.20 6.53
N ASP A 774 -32.23 2.95 6.93
CA ASP A 774 -32.98 2.65 8.16
C ASP A 774 -32.08 2.40 9.38
N LEU A 775 -30.77 2.24 9.19
CA LEU A 775 -29.83 1.88 10.26
C LEU A 775 -28.81 2.99 10.58
N GLY A 776 -28.47 3.80 9.58
CA GLY A 776 -27.35 4.74 9.68
C GLY A 776 -26.02 4.08 9.33
N TRP A 777 -24.91 4.62 9.90
CA TRP A 777 -23.56 4.18 9.60
C TRP A 777 -23.18 2.92 10.37
N ILE A 778 -22.45 2.04 9.70
CA ILE A 778 -21.82 0.86 10.28
C ILE A 778 -20.45 0.64 9.62
N LYS A 779 -19.44 0.23 10.40
CA LYS A 779 -18.17 -0.24 9.83
C LYS A 779 -18.43 -1.51 9.01
N LEU A 780 -17.80 -1.63 7.84
CA LEU A 780 -17.95 -2.83 7.00
C LEU A 780 -17.54 -4.10 7.74
N LYS A 781 -16.45 -4.05 8.52
CA LYS A 781 -16.01 -5.16 9.37
C LYS A 781 -17.11 -5.61 10.34
N ASP A 782 -17.72 -4.65 11.03
CA ASP A 782 -18.79 -4.95 12.00
C ASP A 782 -20.06 -5.42 11.31
N PHE A 783 -20.41 -4.83 10.16
CA PHE A 783 -21.52 -5.31 9.36
C PHE A 783 -21.37 -6.79 8.99
N PHE A 784 -20.21 -7.19 8.47
CA PHE A 784 -19.97 -8.58 8.11
C PHE A 784 -19.94 -9.51 9.34
N ARG A 785 -19.41 -9.03 10.49
CA ARG A 785 -19.51 -9.80 11.75
C ARG A 785 -20.96 -10.05 12.15
N THR A 786 -21.85 -9.07 12.02
CA THR A 786 -23.29 -9.26 12.30
C THR A 786 -23.96 -10.29 11.38
N GLN A 787 -23.38 -10.53 10.20
CA GLN A 787 -23.83 -11.54 9.26
C GLN A 787 -23.20 -12.92 9.52
N GLY A 788 -22.50 -13.09 10.64
CA GLY A 788 -21.87 -14.35 11.02
C GLY A 788 -20.50 -14.58 10.39
N VAL A 789 -19.90 -13.54 9.84
CA VAL A 789 -18.55 -13.58 9.28
C VAL A 789 -17.57 -13.20 10.40
N ALA A 790 -17.18 -14.17 11.21
CA ALA A 790 -16.33 -13.96 12.40
C ALA A 790 -14.97 -13.34 12.07
N GLU A 791 -14.49 -13.46 10.85
CA GLU A 791 -13.17 -13.04 10.42
C GLU A 791 -13.17 -11.85 9.47
N ALA A 792 -14.28 -11.11 9.42
CA ALA A 792 -14.41 -9.93 8.54
C ALA A 792 -13.33 -8.85 8.80
N TYR A 793 -12.74 -8.80 9.99
CA TYR A 793 -11.67 -7.87 10.32
C TYR A 793 -10.34 -8.16 9.59
N ARG A 794 -10.18 -9.37 9.04
CA ARG A 794 -8.98 -9.79 8.29
C ARG A 794 -9.02 -9.38 6.82
N PHE A 795 -10.17 -8.93 6.30
CA PHE A 795 -10.23 -8.43 4.93
C PHE A 795 -9.82 -6.97 4.86
N GLY A 796 -9.14 -6.58 3.82
CA GLY A 796 -8.85 -5.19 3.49
C GLY A 796 -10.11 -4.40 3.12
N LEU A 797 -11.16 -4.45 3.96
CA LEU A 797 -12.45 -3.79 3.76
C LEU A 797 -12.39 -2.28 4.00
N ASP A 798 -11.22 -1.74 4.32
CA ASP A 798 -11.03 -0.32 4.63
C ASP A 798 -11.03 0.58 3.38
N GLY A 799 -11.01 -0.01 2.19
CA GLY A 799 -11.06 0.72 0.92
C GLY A 799 -12.21 0.29 0.01
N PRO A 800 -13.50 0.45 0.39
CA PRO A 800 -14.61 0.20 -0.53
C PRO A 800 -14.55 1.21 -1.67
N GLY A 801 -14.57 0.73 -2.92
CA GLY A 801 -14.48 1.57 -4.12
C GLY A 801 -15.83 1.89 -4.73
N SER A 802 -16.65 0.87 -4.99
CA SER A 802 -17.95 1.04 -5.62
C SER A 802 -18.94 -0.07 -5.24
N ILE A 803 -20.23 0.22 -5.37
CA ILE A 803 -21.35 -0.68 -5.10
C ILE A 803 -22.25 -0.78 -6.33
N ASN A 804 -22.83 -1.96 -6.59
CA ASN A 804 -23.74 -2.11 -7.73
C ASN A 804 -25.06 -1.35 -7.53
N GLY A 805 -25.84 -1.20 -8.59
CA GLY A 805 -27.10 -0.45 -8.54
C GLY A 805 -28.13 -0.98 -7.54
N ARG A 806 -28.03 -2.25 -7.14
CA ARG A 806 -28.92 -2.88 -6.15
C ARG A 806 -28.42 -2.75 -4.71
N GLY A 807 -27.18 -2.28 -4.51
CA GLY A 807 -26.57 -2.22 -3.20
C GLY A 807 -26.24 -3.60 -2.60
N THR A 808 -25.98 -4.61 -3.43
CA THR A 808 -25.80 -6.02 -3.01
C THR A 808 -24.43 -6.57 -3.35
N GLU A 809 -23.65 -5.89 -4.17
CA GLU A 809 -22.31 -6.31 -4.56
C GLU A 809 -21.41 -5.10 -4.49
N MET A 810 -20.19 -5.26 -3.99
CA MET A 810 -19.22 -4.19 -3.91
C MET A 810 -17.84 -4.64 -4.35
N VAL A 811 -17.06 -3.68 -4.79
CA VAL A 811 -15.63 -3.84 -5.08
C VAL A 811 -14.85 -2.81 -4.29
N GLY A 812 -13.57 -3.09 -4.09
CA GLY A 812 -12.68 -2.16 -3.45
C GLY A 812 -11.24 -2.60 -3.56
N GLY A 813 -10.42 -1.84 -2.89
CA GLY A 813 -8.99 -2.03 -2.75
C GLY A 813 -8.44 -0.81 -2.01
N ILE A 814 -7.36 -0.94 -1.32
CA ILE A 814 -6.72 0.18 -0.63
C ILE A 814 -5.72 0.78 -1.61
N PRO A 815 -5.80 2.08 -1.95
CA PRO A 815 -4.79 2.73 -2.77
C PRO A 815 -3.39 2.55 -2.13
N GLY A 816 -2.43 2.10 -2.92
CA GLY A 816 -1.09 1.73 -2.43
C GLY A 816 -0.96 0.30 -1.92
N TYR A 817 -2.07 -0.44 -1.81
CA TYR A 817 -2.08 -1.88 -1.53
C TYR A 817 -2.51 -2.61 -2.81
N PRO A 818 -1.79 -3.61 -3.28
CA PRO A 818 -2.01 -4.18 -4.60
C PRO A 818 -3.10 -5.26 -4.65
N LEU A 819 -3.97 -5.35 -3.67
CA LEU A 819 -5.07 -6.31 -3.74
C LEU A 819 -6.41 -5.61 -3.84
N THR A 820 -7.07 -5.82 -4.97
CA THR A 820 -8.48 -5.48 -5.17
C THR A 820 -9.37 -6.67 -4.87
N TRP A 821 -10.56 -6.40 -4.42
CA TRP A 821 -11.50 -7.42 -4.02
C TRP A 821 -12.92 -7.15 -4.54
N TYR A 822 -13.68 -8.23 -4.67
CA TYR A 822 -15.11 -8.24 -4.94
C TYR A 822 -15.85 -9.00 -3.85
N VAL A 823 -16.96 -8.46 -3.36
CA VAL A 823 -17.82 -9.08 -2.36
C VAL A 823 -19.24 -9.14 -2.87
N ASP A 824 -19.86 -10.34 -2.86
CA ASP A 824 -21.27 -10.56 -3.14
C ASP A 824 -22.07 -10.63 -1.83
N MET A 825 -22.71 -9.52 -1.47
CA MET A 825 -23.50 -9.39 -0.25
C MET A 825 -24.84 -10.12 -0.31
N LYS A 826 -25.29 -10.60 -1.47
CA LYS A 826 -26.48 -11.49 -1.56
C LYS A 826 -26.30 -12.75 -0.78
N LYS A 827 -25.06 -13.24 -0.67
CA LYS A 827 -24.73 -14.41 0.12
C LYS A 827 -24.50 -14.11 1.59
N VAL A 828 -24.17 -12.87 1.93
CA VAL A 828 -24.01 -12.38 3.30
C VAL A 828 -25.38 -12.22 3.99
N PHE A 829 -26.40 -11.83 3.23
CA PHE A 829 -27.75 -11.66 3.73
C PHE A 829 -28.56 -12.96 3.85
N VAL A 830 -27.95 -14.13 3.73
CA VAL A 830 -28.61 -15.39 4.02
C VAL A 830 -28.93 -15.44 5.51
N CYS A 831 -30.23 -15.46 5.82
CA CYS A 831 -30.80 -15.36 7.15
C CYS A 831 -30.43 -16.56 8.03
N LYS A 832 -29.21 -16.62 8.56
CA LYS A 832 -28.84 -17.58 9.61
C LYS A 832 -29.05 -16.94 10.98
N GLN A 833 -29.82 -17.62 11.84
CA GLN A 833 -29.99 -17.25 13.23
C GLN A 833 -28.64 -17.50 13.97
N HIS A 834 -27.90 -16.47 14.25
CA HIS A 834 -26.67 -16.54 15.06
C HIS A 834 -26.94 -16.10 16.50
N LYS A 835 -26.68 -17.01 17.44
CA LYS A 835 -26.90 -16.81 18.88
C LYS A 835 -25.77 -16.11 19.64
N SER A 836 -24.62 -15.79 19.00
CA SER A 836 -23.40 -15.39 19.70
C SER A 836 -23.02 -13.93 19.62
N LEU A 837 -23.83 -13.05 19.05
CA LEU A 837 -23.45 -11.65 18.77
C LEU A 837 -23.96 -10.64 19.83
N GLU A 838 -24.52 -11.12 20.95
CA GLU A 838 -25.21 -10.23 21.93
C GLU A 838 -24.23 -9.47 22.83
N THR A 839 -22.96 -9.79 22.86
CA THR A 839 -21.98 -9.21 23.78
C THR A 839 -21.19 -8.02 23.22
N ASP A 840 -21.11 -7.84 21.89
CA ASP A 840 -20.16 -6.90 21.28
C ASP A 840 -20.80 -5.66 20.64
N PHE A 841 -22.12 -5.52 20.69
CA PHE A 841 -22.83 -4.39 20.08
C PHE A 841 -23.80 -3.70 21.06
N PRO A 842 -24.07 -2.39 20.88
CA PRO A 842 -25.01 -1.66 21.71
C PRO A 842 -26.37 -2.36 21.75
N ALA A 843 -27.00 -2.41 22.94
CA ALA A 843 -28.34 -2.97 23.12
C ALA A 843 -29.32 -2.30 22.14
N GLY A 844 -30.05 -3.09 21.39
CA GLY A 844 -30.96 -2.62 20.33
C GLY A 844 -30.39 -2.64 18.92
N PHE A 845 -29.06 -2.64 18.71
CA PHE A 845 -28.47 -2.74 17.39
C PHE A 845 -28.70 -4.12 16.77
N VAL A 846 -28.43 -5.18 17.54
CA VAL A 846 -28.66 -6.56 17.10
C VAL A 846 -30.15 -6.80 16.82
N GLU A 847 -31.03 -6.18 17.59
CA GLU A 847 -32.50 -6.28 17.40
C GLU A 847 -32.96 -5.50 16.17
N GLN A 848 -32.38 -4.34 15.87
CA GLN A 848 -32.62 -3.61 14.63
C GLN A 848 -32.11 -4.37 13.37
N VAL A 849 -30.97 -5.03 13.48
CA VAL A 849 -30.45 -5.93 12.42
C VAL A 849 -31.33 -7.16 12.26
N LYS A 850 -31.80 -7.73 13.37
CA LYS A 850 -32.71 -8.90 13.35
C LYS A 850 -34.14 -8.57 12.85
N ASN A 851 -34.64 -7.38 13.14
CA ASN A 851 -36.06 -6.99 12.92
C ASN A 851 -36.25 -5.95 11.79
N GLY A 852 -35.18 -5.41 11.24
CA GLY A 852 -35.24 -4.23 10.39
C GLY A 852 -34.96 -4.45 8.90
N ALA A 853 -34.71 -3.39 8.21
CA ALA A 853 -34.58 -3.24 6.76
C ALA A 853 -33.62 -4.21 6.03
N LEU A 854 -32.73 -4.87 6.74
CA LEU A 854 -31.83 -5.90 6.18
C LEU A 854 -32.57 -7.21 5.92
N MET A 855 -33.58 -7.54 6.75
CA MET A 855 -34.37 -8.79 6.62
C MET A 855 -35.31 -8.81 5.42
N GLY A 856 -35.86 -7.67 5.00
CA GLY A 856 -36.72 -7.58 3.80
C GLY A 856 -36.02 -7.93 2.49
N ARG A 857 -34.68 -8.10 2.48
CA ARG A 857 -33.92 -8.58 1.30
C ARG A 857 -33.69 -10.10 1.31
N CYS A 858 -33.94 -10.78 2.42
CA CYS A 858 -33.87 -12.23 2.54
C CYS A 858 -35.07 -12.98 1.90
N GLU A 859 -36.17 -12.28 1.65
CA GLU A 859 -37.40 -12.88 1.13
C GLU A 859 -37.46 -13.07 -0.40
N HIS A 860 -36.40 -12.65 -1.11
CA HIS A 860 -36.38 -12.65 -2.57
C HIS A 860 -35.33 -13.60 -3.18
N GLN A 861 -35.05 -14.74 -2.55
CA GLN A 861 -34.33 -15.85 -3.17
C GLN A 861 -35.25 -17.02 -3.49
#